data_4cb87bf96fd363518ef020b6d838298c
#
_entry.id   4cb87bf96fd363518ef020b6d838298c
#
_cell.length_a   1.000
_cell.length_b   1.000
_cell.length_c   1.000
_cell.angle_alpha   90.00
_cell.angle_beta   90.00
_cell.angle_gamma   90.00
#
_symmetry.space_group_name_H-M   'P 1'
#
loop_
_entity.id
_entity.type
_entity.pdbx_description
1 polymer ?
#
loop_
_entity_poly.entity_id
_entity_poly.type
_entity_poly.pdbx_seq_one_letter_code
_entity_poly.pdbx_strand_id
1 'polypeptide(L)'
;MRSNNARSFLAVCLVAVSFFVAANGGAQSLSSWPPQASQYRFHMIGNAHIDAPWLWPWPEAMSVVHSTFRSALDRMNEYPDFTFTASSAQFYEWVAATDPAMLNEIRKRVAEGRWDVVGGWWIEPDVNIPNGESLARQGLYGQRAFQQLFGRIAGLGYNPDSFGQAGTLPQILKLEGMHGYVFKRPMAPEKKLPGDLFWWEGADGTRMLAYRIPFDSGFEEYLPYWVRQFIIKLQEPTKDLMVFYGAGDHGGGPTKEIIRSIIDMQKQPGAPAILFSTPDRYFDEVSRLSALPVVADELQHHSVGCYTAVSEIKKDNRTTEAALATAEKMAALASAVAGFAYPKNEFTAAWKKVLMMQFHDSISGTALPEHYVLARHAYGYALEVADQAMSLAAQKIAWQIPTQDPDSEYLLVFNPHAWEATLRVEYDMGWDNWTGSEIKSPLEDERGNSVLHQWAQASTVYERRFKLIFSALVPAFGYRQFRLRKTATVPSPMSAIHATEKGMENEHLRVTFAEDGTLSIYDKDSGAEVFRGAKGGARAVVLDDQSDTWSHGVRAYTDEVGTFGNARLRVLENGPLRATVRARSSYGASSLQIDWMLYAGARTLEARVTVDWHEHQKILKFSFPVDVQNPRPTYEIPYGYKVRKTEGDEDPGQRWIDLSGERAGKEYGLAVINDAKYGYSVQGNDLRVSIVRGAVYAQHEPAKLEPNGEYIWQDQGEQTFRMLLLPHTGPWQDAGVVHAAEEFTAAVPVFYQGIHPGTRPLSASFLSVDVPNVVVSVVKKAEDGDDLIVRCYETAGRTAKATLDLGLVNRRWEGTFRPLEIKTLRVPRTGGEIREVNLLEQ
;
A
#
# COMPACT_ATOMS: atom_id res chain seq x y z
N MET A 1 -33.25 -5.92 -38.66
CA MET A 1 -33.57 -4.53 -38.98
C MET A 1 -32.34 -3.70 -38.70
N ARG A 2 -31.73 -3.16 -39.72
CA ARG A 2 -30.47 -2.44 -39.68
C ARG A 2 -30.69 -0.94 -39.51
N SER A 3 -29.67 -0.29 -38.98
CA SER A 3 -29.43 1.17 -38.88
C SER A 3 -30.09 1.86 -37.65
N ASN A 4 -29.21 2.19 -36.70
CA ASN A 4 -29.13 3.50 -35.97
C ASN A 4 -28.20 3.45 -34.75
N ASN A 5 -26.98 2.93 -34.85
CA ASN A 5 -26.02 2.95 -33.72
C ASN A 5 -24.65 3.58 -34.08
N ALA A 6 -24.63 4.54 -35.02
CA ALA A 6 -23.38 5.18 -35.41
C ALA A 6 -23.25 6.68 -34.99
N ARG A 7 -24.15 7.18 -34.14
CA ARG A 7 -24.11 8.60 -33.68
C ARG A 7 -23.88 8.81 -32.20
N SER A 8 -23.76 7.78 -31.40
CA SER A 8 -23.54 7.92 -29.94
C SER A 8 -22.07 7.85 -29.52
N PHE A 9 -21.14 7.50 -30.40
CA PHE A 9 -19.72 7.35 -30.06
C PHE A 9 -18.88 8.65 -30.18
N LEU A 10 -19.46 9.74 -30.71
CA LEU A 10 -18.75 11.02 -30.86
C LEU A 10 -19.03 12.03 -29.74
N ALA A 11 -19.88 11.72 -28.77
CA ALA A 11 -20.29 12.65 -27.73
C ALA A 11 -19.50 12.54 -26.42
N VAL A 12 -18.70 11.52 -26.23
CA VAL A 12 -18.02 11.23 -24.93
C VAL A 12 -16.68 11.94 -24.78
N CYS A 13 -16.07 12.44 -25.88
CA CYS A 13 -14.78 13.17 -25.79
C CYS A 13 -14.90 14.70 -25.65
N LEU A 14 -16.08 15.25 -25.47
CA LEU A 14 -16.29 16.73 -25.57
C LEU A 14 -16.51 17.46 -24.23
N VAL A 15 -16.50 16.82 -23.08
CA VAL A 15 -16.97 17.44 -21.83
C VAL A 15 -15.87 17.77 -20.80
N ALA A 16 -14.65 17.30 -20.94
CA ALA A 16 -13.54 17.69 -20.05
C ALA A 16 -13.12 19.17 -20.14
N VAL A 17 -13.73 19.96 -21.06
CA VAL A 17 -13.40 21.39 -21.29
C VAL A 17 -14.43 22.35 -20.69
N SER A 18 -15.59 21.90 -20.21
CA SER A 18 -16.73 22.79 -19.91
C SER A 18 -16.66 23.53 -18.58
N PHE A 19 -15.77 23.24 -17.68
CA PHE A 19 -15.75 23.89 -16.35
C PHE A 19 -14.94 25.22 -16.30
N PHE A 20 -14.29 25.66 -17.38
CA PHE A 20 -13.55 26.92 -17.39
C PHE A 20 -14.12 28.02 -18.32
N VAL A 21 -15.23 27.81 -19.00
CA VAL A 21 -15.77 28.75 -20.00
C VAL A 21 -16.90 29.66 -19.45
N ALA A 22 -17.41 29.43 -18.25
CA ALA A 22 -18.53 30.18 -17.69
C ALA A 22 -18.16 31.36 -16.78
N ALA A 23 -17.04 32.03 -17.00
CA ALA A 23 -16.72 33.27 -16.31
C ALA A 23 -16.12 34.31 -17.29
N ASN A 24 -16.99 35.10 -17.83
CA ASN A 24 -16.76 36.43 -18.45
C ASN A 24 -16.17 36.51 -19.87
N GLY A 25 -16.97 37.12 -20.68
CA GLY A 25 -16.77 37.74 -21.93
C GLY A 25 -15.39 38.18 -22.39
N GLY A 26 -15.02 37.80 -23.61
CA GLY A 26 -13.89 38.32 -24.33
C GLY A 26 -12.71 37.38 -24.45
N ALA A 27 -12.88 36.19 -25.03
CA ALA A 27 -11.77 35.46 -25.63
C ALA A 27 -11.25 36.21 -26.86
N GLN A 28 -10.51 37.32 -26.65
CA GLN A 28 -9.59 37.80 -27.65
C GLN A 28 -8.53 36.70 -27.84
N SER A 29 -8.54 36.02 -28.97
CA SER A 29 -7.45 35.17 -29.39
C SER A 29 -6.18 36.01 -29.32
N LEU A 30 -5.24 35.68 -28.38
CA LEU A 30 -3.94 36.32 -28.39
C LEU A 30 -3.26 35.97 -29.71
N SER A 31 -3.38 36.86 -30.71
CA SER A 31 -2.78 36.65 -32.02
C SER A 31 -1.25 36.87 -31.99
N SER A 32 -0.72 37.44 -30.90
CA SER A 32 0.70 37.70 -30.71
C SER A 32 1.20 37.19 -29.37
N TRP A 33 2.50 36.98 -29.27
CA TRP A 33 3.16 36.60 -28.04
C TRP A 33 3.21 37.76 -27.03
N PRO A 34 3.04 37.51 -25.72
CA PRO A 34 3.28 38.52 -24.70
C PRO A 34 4.70 39.11 -24.81
N PRO A 35 4.94 40.39 -24.48
CA PRO A 35 6.24 41.03 -24.64
C PRO A 35 7.40 40.34 -23.94
N GLN A 36 7.12 39.68 -22.81
CA GLN A 36 8.10 38.91 -22.03
C GLN A 36 8.40 37.50 -22.59
N ALA A 37 7.67 37.03 -23.61
CA ALA A 37 7.78 35.63 -24.10
C ALA A 37 9.19 35.26 -24.55
N SER A 38 9.90 36.22 -25.20
CA SER A 38 11.27 36.00 -25.69
C SER A 38 12.32 35.70 -24.58
N GLN A 39 11.94 35.91 -23.30
CA GLN A 39 12.79 35.59 -22.14
C GLN A 39 12.67 34.13 -21.69
N TYR A 40 11.70 33.38 -22.22
CA TYR A 40 11.42 32.00 -21.83
C TYR A 40 11.98 31.01 -22.83
N ARG A 41 12.25 29.81 -22.35
CA ARG A 41 12.57 28.62 -23.13
C ARG A 41 11.56 27.53 -22.78
N PHE A 42 10.97 26.92 -23.79
CA PHE A 42 10.02 25.84 -23.63
C PHE A 42 10.61 24.53 -24.17
N HIS A 43 10.71 23.56 -23.28
CA HIS A 43 10.99 22.18 -23.58
C HIS A 43 9.67 21.48 -23.87
N MET A 44 9.37 21.28 -25.16
CA MET A 44 8.16 20.61 -25.63
C MET A 44 8.33 19.10 -25.45
N ILE A 45 7.58 18.51 -24.52
CA ILE A 45 7.66 17.11 -24.14
C ILE A 45 6.52 16.35 -24.80
N GLY A 46 6.85 15.65 -25.90
CA GLY A 46 5.90 14.76 -26.55
C GLY A 46 5.72 13.49 -25.75
N ASN A 47 4.50 13.18 -25.31
CA ASN A 47 4.21 12.00 -24.52
C ASN A 47 2.82 11.43 -24.81
N ALA A 48 2.53 10.26 -24.26
CA ALA A 48 1.21 9.71 -24.13
C ALA A 48 1.12 9.07 -22.75
N HIS A 49 0.29 9.61 -21.88
CA HIS A 49 -0.15 8.88 -20.70
C HIS A 49 -1.08 7.75 -21.15
N ILE A 50 -0.88 6.54 -20.65
CA ILE A 50 -1.70 5.37 -21.04
C ILE A 50 -2.15 4.67 -19.77
N ASP A 51 -3.46 4.65 -19.57
CA ASP A 51 -4.06 3.92 -18.47
C ASP A 51 -4.13 2.43 -18.76
N ALA A 52 -3.66 1.64 -17.81
CA ALA A 52 -3.60 0.20 -17.93
C ALA A 52 -3.95 -0.51 -16.62
N PRO A 53 -5.19 -0.44 -16.12
CA PRO A 53 -6.49 -0.13 -16.77
C PRO A 53 -7.11 1.24 -16.42
N TRP A 54 -8.27 1.55 -16.96
CA TRP A 54 -9.21 2.57 -16.47
C TRP A 54 -10.64 2.28 -16.95
N LEU A 55 -11.14 2.97 -18.03
CA LEU A 55 -12.43 2.71 -18.69
C LEU A 55 -12.36 1.54 -19.69
N TRP A 56 -11.29 0.80 -19.66
CA TRP A 56 -10.99 -0.43 -20.39
C TRP A 56 -10.09 -1.34 -19.53
N PRO A 57 -10.15 -2.65 -19.76
CA PRO A 57 -9.30 -3.60 -19.04
C PRO A 57 -7.86 -3.60 -19.59
N TRP A 58 -6.89 -4.03 -18.79
CA TRP A 58 -5.47 -4.04 -19.18
C TRP A 58 -5.14 -4.80 -20.49
N PRO A 59 -5.88 -5.85 -20.93
CA PRO A 59 -5.59 -6.46 -22.23
C PRO A 59 -5.82 -5.51 -23.42
N GLU A 60 -6.77 -4.58 -23.32
CA GLU A 60 -6.97 -3.54 -24.33
C GLU A 60 -5.81 -2.54 -24.32
N ALA A 61 -5.32 -2.18 -23.12
CA ALA A 61 -4.17 -1.30 -23.00
C ALA A 61 -2.92 -1.82 -23.70
N MET A 62 -2.72 -3.16 -23.84
CA MET A 62 -1.62 -3.71 -24.66
C MET A 62 -1.71 -3.26 -26.13
N SER A 63 -2.90 -3.27 -26.72
CA SER A 63 -3.12 -2.81 -28.10
C SER A 63 -2.93 -1.30 -28.22
N VAL A 64 -3.36 -0.55 -27.19
CA VAL A 64 -3.18 0.90 -27.11
C VAL A 64 -1.71 1.27 -27.05
N VAL A 65 -0.92 0.59 -26.20
CA VAL A 65 0.55 0.76 -26.12
C VAL A 65 1.21 0.51 -27.47
N HIS A 66 0.88 -0.62 -28.11
CA HIS A 66 1.44 -0.97 -29.41
C HIS A 66 1.15 0.10 -30.46
N SER A 67 -0.11 0.54 -30.57
CA SER A 67 -0.55 1.55 -31.53
C SER A 67 0.09 2.92 -31.28
N THR A 68 0.17 3.32 -30.03
CA THR A 68 0.76 4.60 -29.59
C THR A 68 2.26 4.62 -29.88
N PHE A 69 3.00 3.56 -29.53
CA PHE A 69 4.43 3.48 -29.77
C PHE A 69 4.74 3.43 -31.29
N ARG A 70 3.91 2.73 -32.07
CA ARG A 70 4.03 2.76 -33.54
C ARG A 70 3.81 4.18 -34.06
N SER A 71 2.74 4.86 -33.64
CA SER A 71 2.47 6.24 -34.02
C SER A 71 3.65 7.17 -33.70
N ALA A 72 4.24 7.08 -32.51
CA ALA A 72 5.38 7.89 -32.12
C ALA A 72 6.61 7.64 -33.02
N LEU A 73 6.92 6.38 -33.35
CA LEU A 73 8.01 6.03 -34.26
C LEU A 73 7.77 6.57 -35.68
N ASP A 74 6.53 6.51 -36.17
CA ASP A 74 6.16 7.09 -37.47
C ASP A 74 6.33 8.60 -37.48
N ARG A 75 5.94 9.30 -36.41
CA ARG A 75 6.19 10.73 -36.22
C ARG A 75 7.70 11.03 -36.20
N MET A 76 8.52 10.21 -35.57
CA MET A 76 9.98 10.37 -35.59
C MET A 76 10.59 10.19 -36.98
N ASN A 77 9.99 9.35 -37.81
CA ASN A 77 10.44 9.18 -39.22
C ASN A 77 10.08 10.39 -40.07
N GLU A 78 8.92 11.02 -39.82
CA GLU A 78 8.41 12.18 -40.56
C GLU A 78 9.03 13.53 -40.10
N TYR A 79 9.35 13.65 -38.80
CA TYR A 79 9.86 14.88 -38.16
C TYR A 79 11.18 14.61 -37.43
N PRO A 80 12.32 14.96 -38.00
CA PRO A 80 13.64 14.62 -37.47
C PRO A 80 13.93 15.17 -36.07
N ASP A 81 13.37 16.34 -35.72
CA ASP A 81 13.59 17.01 -34.43
C ASP A 81 12.61 16.51 -33.35
N PHE A 82 11.56 15.80 -33.71
CA PHE A 82 10.55 15.31 -32.79
C PHE A 82 11.12 14.30 -31.80
N THR A 83 10.80 14.49 -30.52
CA THR A 83 11.15 13.60 -29.39
C THR A 83 9.91 13.04 -28.74
N PHE A 84 10.02 11.87 -28.14
CA PHE A 84 8.92 11.21 -27.42
C PHE A 84 9.39 10.65 -26.10
N THR A 85 8.53 10.72 -25.09
CA THR A 85 8.77 10.28 -23.71
C THR A 85 7.71 9.25 -23.33
N ALA A 86 8.12 8.10 -22.78
CA ALA A 86 7.20 7.08 -22.32
C ALA A 86 7.72 6.37 -21.07
N SER A 87 6.81 6.11 -20.13
CA SER A 87 7.05 5.40 -18.88
C SER A 87 6.63 3.93 -18.96
N SER A 88 6.77 3.25 -17.82
CA SER A 88 6.26 1.91 -17.49
C SER A 88 6.96 0.76 -18.20
N ALA A 89 7.84 0.08 -17.44
CA ALA A 89 8.61 -1.07 -17.96
C ALA A 89 7.71 -2.19 -18.49
N GLN A 90 6.53 -2.40 -17.90
CA GLN A 90 5.54 -3.36 -18.35
C GLN A 90 5.12 -3.14 -19.82
N PHE A 91 5.03 -1.89 -20.27
CA PHE A 91 4.66 -1.57 -21.66
C PHE A 91 5.70 -2.05 -22.64
N TYR A 92 6.97 -1.81 -22.33
CA TYR A 92 8.08 -2.29 -23.15
C TYR A 92 8.23 -3.81 -23.11
N GLU A 93 7.91 -4.47 -21.99
CA GLU A 93 7.86 -5.94 -21.92
C GLU A 93 6.75 -6.50 -22.84
N TRP A 94 5.58 -5.83 -22.91
CA TRP A 94 4.54 -6.22 -23.86
C TRP A 94 5.00 -6.09 -25.31
N VAL A 95 5.64 -4.96 -25.66
CA VAL A 95 6.20 -4.77 -27.00
C VAL A 95 7.29 -5.79 -27.29
N ALA A 96 8.18 -6.07 -26.32
CA ALA A 96 9.22 -7.08 -26.47
C ALA A 96 8.67 -8.48 -26.78
N ALA A 97 7.53 -8.82 -26.15
CA ALA A 97 6.88 -10.12 -26.33
C ALA A 97 6.06 -10.23 -27.64
N THR A 98 5.51 -9.11 -28.13
CA THR A 98 4.55 -9.11 -29.26
C THR A 98 5.14 -8.59 -30.57
N ASP A 99 6.07 -7.61 -30.52
CA ASP A 99 6.72 -7.00 -31.68
C ASP A 99 8.20 -6.66 -31.42
N PRO A 100 9.09 -7.66 -31.43
CA PRO A 100 10.53 -7.43 -31.23
C PRO A 100 11.15 -6.50 -32.30
N ALA A 101 10.56 -6.39 -33.48
CA ALA A 101 11.03 -5.50 -34.53
C ALA A 101 10.80 -4.03 -34.12
N MET A 102 9.62 -3.70 -33.64
CA MET A 102 9.28 -2.37 -33.10
C MET A 102 10.18 -2.02 -31.89
N LEU A 103 10.44 -2.99 -31.00
CA LEU A 103 11.37 -2.76 -29.90
C LEU A 103 12.77 -2.36 -30.38
N ASN A 104 13.25 -2.98 -31.47
CA ASN A 104 14.56 -2.61 -32.06
C ASN A 104 14.55 -1.20 -32.67
N GLU A 105 13.43 -0.76 -33.27
CA GLU A 105 13.27 0.63 -33.70
C GLU A 105 13.30 1.58 -32.50
N ILE A 106 12.60 1.26 -31.39
CA ILE A 106 12.63 2.04 -30.15
C ILE A 106 14.07 2.14 -29.61
N ARG A 107 14.79 1.00 -29.53
CA ARG A 107 16.21 0.98 -29.10
C ARG A 107 17.07 1.96 -29.90
N LYS A 108 16.87 2.02 -31.22
CA LYS A 108 17.57 2.97 -32.09
C LYS A 108 17.24 4.42 -31.68
N ARG A 109 15.94 4.74 -31.46
CA ARG A 109 15.52 6.10 -31.06
C ARG A 109 16.00 6.47 -29.66
N VAL A 110 16.07 5.50 -28.73
CA VAL A 110 16.70 5.70 -27.40
C VAL A 110 18.20 6.02 -27.56
N ALA A 111 18.92 5.28 -28.38
CA ALA A 111 20.35 5.54 -28.64
C ALA A 111 20.62 6.89 -29.32
N GLU A 112 19.68 7.38 -30.17
CA GLU A 112 19.69 8.70 -30.77
C GLU A 112 19.35 9.83 -29.77
N GLY A 113 18.88 9.51 -28.54
CA GLY A 113 18.37 10.47 -27.55
C GLY A 113 17.08 11.16 -27.96
N ARG A 114 16.29 10.52 -28.85
CA ARG A 114 15.01 11.01 -29.33
C ARG A 114 13.81 10.33 -28.68
N TRP A 115 14.00 9.16 -28.11
CA TRP A 115 13.04 8.45 -27.27
C TRP A 115 13.56 8.39 -25.84
N ASP A 116 12.85 9.02 -24.91
CA ASP A 116 13.22 9.04 -23.51
C ASP A 116 12.42 7.99 -22.72
N VAL A 117 13.13 7.10 -22.03
CA VAL A 117 12.56 6.13 -21.12
C VAL A 117 12.60 6.71 -19.70
N VAL A 118 11.44 6.94 -19.13
CA VAL A 118 11.26 7.58 -17.83
C VAL A 118 10.46 6.70 -16.87
N GLY A 119 10.25 7.16 -15.65
CA GLY A 119 9.46 6.50 -14.63
C GLY A 119 10.27 5.57 -13.74
N GLY A 120 11.14 4.75 -14.33
CA GLY A 120 11.98 3.81 -13.59
C GLY A 120 11.23 2.64 -12.94
N TRP A 121 9.91 2.63 -12.99
CA TRP A 121 9.03 1.69 -12.32
C TRP A 121 8.45 0.64 -13.26
N TRP A 122 7.97 -0.47 -12.67
CA TRP A 122 7.31 -1.54 -13.41
C TRP A 122 6.06 -1.02 -14.14
N ILE A 123 5.22 -0.28 -13.39
CA ILE A 123 4.06 0.44 -13.92
C ILE A 123 4.01 1.83 -13.25
N GLU A 124 3.14 2.73 -13.65
CA GLU A 124 2.85 3.98 -12.97
C GLU A 124 1.92 3.75 -11.74
N PRO A 125 2.47 3.54 -10.51
CA PRO A 125 1.68 3.10 -9.38
C PRO A 125 0.98 4.26 -8.67
N ASP A 126 -0.09 3.96 -7.92
CA ASP A 126 -0.40 4.74 -6.73
C ASP A 126 0.78 4.68 -5.76
N VAL A 127 1.09 5.77 -5.06
CA VAL A 127 2.26 5.85 -4.17
C VAL A 127 1.89 6.13 -2.71
N ASN A 128 0.61 5.96 -2.35
CA ASN A 128 0.09 6.03 -0.99
C ASN A 128 -0.38 4.67 -0.46
N ILE A 129 -1.06 3.87 -1.32
CA ILE A 129 -1.69 2.60 -0.96
C ILE A 129 -0.69 1.43 -0.95
N PRO A 130 0.18 1.20 -1.96
CA PRO A 130 1.22 0.18 -1.90
C PRO A 130 2.16 0.40 -0.71
N ASN A 131 2.62 -0.69 -0.09
CA ASN A 131 3.58 -0.56 0.99
C ASN A 131 4.98 -0.16 0.48
N GLY A 132 5.90 0.19 1.40
CA GLY A 132 7.24 0.63 1.01
C GLY A 132 8.04 -0.42 0.24
N GLU A 133 7.86 -1.71 0.52
CA GLU A 133 8.52 -2.77 -0.23
C GLU A 133 7.98 -2.90 -1.65
N SER A 134 6.66 -2.77 -1.85
CA SER A 134 6.09 -2.74 -3.20
C SER A 134 6.66 -1.60 -4.03
N LEU A 135 6.77 -0.39 -3.47
CA LEU A 135 7.41 0.72 -4.17
C LEU A 135 8.86 0.40 -4.53
N ALA A 136 9.65 -0.15 -3.58
CA ALA A 136 11.02 -0.60 -3.87
C ALA A 136 11.08 -1.67 -4.99
N ARG A 137 10.05 -2.53 -5.11
CA ARG A 137 9.95 -3.54 -6.17
C ARG A 137 9.52 -2.95 -7.51
N GLN A 138 8.71 -1.88 -7.49
CA GLN A 138 8.41 -1.11 -8.71
C GLN A 138 9.72 -0.67 -9.36
N GLY A 139 10.63 -0.06 -8.59
CA GLY A 139 11.94 0.36 -9.11
C GLY A 139 12.85 -0.80 -9.44
N LEU A 140 12.95 -1.81 -8.57
CA LEU A 140 13.83 -2.97 -8.79
C LEU A 140 13.53 -3.66 -10.14
N TYR A 141 12.27 -4.02 -10.38
CA TYR A 141 11.91 -4.72 -11.60
C TYR A 141 11.81 -3.78 -12.82
N GLY A 142 11.37 -2.53 -12.63
CA GLY A 142 11.31 -1.54 -13.70
C GLY A 142 12.71 -1.17 -14.23
N GLN A 143 13.63 -0.79 -13.35
CA GLN A 143 14.99 -0.41 -13.72
C GLN A 143 15.78 -1.58 -14.32
N ARG A 144 15.60 -2.81 -13.78
CA ARG A 144 16.23 -4.00 -14.35
C ARG A 144 15.70 -4.31 -15.75
N ALA A 145 14.41 -4.14 -16.00
CA ALA A 145 13.83 -4.28 -17.33
C ALA A 145 14.42 -3.23 -18.30
N PHE A 146 14.51 -1.96 -17.89
CA PHE A 146 15.13 -0.93 -18.72
C PHE A 146 16.61 -1.20 -18.99
N GLN A 147 17.37 -1.62 -17.97
CA GLN A 147 18.77 -2.03 -18.14
C GLN A 147 18.91 -3.19 -19.14
N GLN A 148 18.03 -4.17 -19.07
CA GLN A 148 18.04 -5.32 -19.99
C GLN A 148 17.61 -4.94 -21.42
N LEU A 149 16.59 -4.10 -21.56
CA LEU A 149 16.03 -3.74 -22.86
C LEU A 149 16.86 -2.66 -23.57
N PHE A 150 17.42 -1.70 -22.86
CA PHE A 150 18.04 -0.49 -23.43
C PHE A 150 19.48 -0.26 -22.99
N GLY A 151 20.06 -1.07 -22.08
CA GLY A 151 21.41 -0.91 -21.57
C GLY A 151 21.58 0.27 -20.59
N ARG A 152 20.49 0.91 -20.16
CA ARG A 152 20.46 2.04 -19.22
C ARG A 152 19.28 1.94 -18.28
N ILE A 153 19.37 2.58 -17.12
CA ILE A 153 18.24 2.82 -16.22
C ILE A 153 17.57 4.16 -16.56
N ALA A 154 16.33 4.36 -16.13
CA ALA A 154 15.66 5.66 -16.19
C ALA A 154 16.19 6.57 -15.08
N GLY A 155 16.54 7.82 -15.42
CA GLY A 155 17.07 8.80 -14.47
C GLY A 155 15.99 9.56 -13.70
N LEU A 156 14.75 9.55 -14.16
CA LEU A 156 13.65 10.31 -13.61
C LEU A 156 12.49 9.42 -13.22
N GLY A 157 11.93 9.64 -12.03
CA GLY A 157 10.59 9.19 -11.69
C GLY A 157 9.55 9.99 -12.47
N TYR A 158 8.54 9.33 -13.00
CA TYR A 158 7.53 9.95 -13.86
C TYR A 158 6.15 9.39 -13.49
N ASN A 159 5.34 10.23 -12.86
CA ASN A 159 4.05 9.83 -12.28
C ASN A 159 3.00 10.93 -12.53
N PRO A 160 2.61 11.16 -13.78
CA PRO A 160 1.79 12.30 -14.15
C PRO A 160 0.38 12.25 -13.60
N ASP A 161 -0.19 11.09 -13.30
CA ASP A 161 -1.60 11.01 -12.91
C ASP A 161 -1.90 10.41 -11.53
N SER A 162 -0.94 9.83 -10.81
CA SER A 162 -1.19 9.30 -9.46
C SER A 162 -1.66 10.35 -8.46
N PHE A 163 -2.60 9.96 -7.58
CA PHE A 163 -3.51 10.85 -6.84
C PHE A 163 -2.94 11.34 -5.50
N GLY A 164 -1.72 11.84 -5.51
CA GLY A 164 -0.98 12.32 -4.34
C GLY A 164 0.32 11.55 -4.14
N GLN A 165 1.26 12.14 -3.37
CA GLN A 165 2.64 11.67 -3.26
C GLN A 165 3.05 11.56 -1.79
N ALA A 166 3.41 10.35 -1.35
CA ALA A 166 3.83 10.08 0.03
C ALA A 166 5.16 10.79 0.38
N GLY A 167 5.26 11.28 1.61
CA GLY A 167 6.41 12.08 2.06
C GLY A 167 7.75 11.33 2.16
N THR A 168 7.77 10.01 2.00
CA THR A 168 8.99 9.18 2.00
C THR A 168 9.52 8.87 0.60
N LEU A 169 8.77 9.24 -0.44
CA LEU A 169 9.09 8.90 -1.83
C LEU A 169 10.45 9.44 -2.31
N PRO A 170 10.93 10.65 -1.92
CA PRO A 170 12.26 11.13 -2.33
C PRO A 170 13.41 10.17 -2.01
N GLN A 171 13.38 9.52 -0.84
CA GLN A 171 14.39 8.53 -0.46
C GLN A 171 14.30 7.26 -1.32
N ILE A 172 13.09 6.75 -1.56
CA ILE A 172 12.84 5.56 -2.36
C ILE A 172 13.37 5.77 -3.78
N LEU A 173 12.94 6.84 -4.45
CA LEU A 173 13.37 7.19 -5.81
C LEU A 173 14.88 7.30 -5.93
N LYS A 174 15.51 7.98 -4.95
CA LYS A 174 16.97 8.14 -4.94
C LYS A 174 17.71 6.81 -4.81
N LEU A 175 17.21 5.92 -3.94
CA LEU A 175 17.76 4.57 -3.78
C LEU A 175 17.48 3.65 -4.98
N GLU A 176 16.54 4.02 -5.85
CA GLU A 176 16.26 3.36 -7.14
C GLU A 176 17.08 3.95 -8.30
N GLY A 177 18.02 4.86 -8.01
CA GLY A 177 18.92 5.45 -8.99
C GLY A 177 18.38 6.66 -9.75
N MET A 178 17.24 7.21 -9.33
CA MET A 178 16.63 8.39 -9.93
C MET A 178 17.17 9.67 -9.30
N HIS A 179 17.29 10.73 -10.10
CA HIS A 179 17.81 12.03 -9.65
C HIS A 179 16.78 13.16 -9.74
N GLY A 180 15.61 12.91 -10.36
CA GLY A 180 14.51 13.86 -10.47
C GLY A 180 13.15 13.17 -10.49
N TYR A 181 12.10 13.96 -10.29
CA TYR A 181 10.72 13.48 -10.24
C TYR A 181 9.77 14.41 -10.97
N VAL A 182 8.93 13.86 -11.83
CA VAL A 182 7.88 14.56 -12.58
C VAL A 182 6.52 14.04 -12.16
N PHE A 183 5.62 14.94 -11.78
CA PHE A 183 4.26 14.60 -11.34
C PHE A 183 3.27 15.73 -11.73
N LYS A 184 1.97 15.44 -11.68
CA LYS A 184 0.91 16.44 -11.95
C LYS A 184 0.04 16.70 -10.72
N ARG A 185 -0.34 15.65 -9.99
CA ARG A 185 -1.28 15.75 -8.87
C ARG A 185 -0.57 15.70 -7.51
N PRO A 186 -0.98 16.57 -6.55
CA PRO A 186 -2.09 17.52 -6.60
C PRO A 186 -1.79 18.72 -7.49
N MET A 187 -2.84 19.24 -8.16
CA MET A 187 -2.75 20.41 -9.02
C MET A 187 -2.61 21.70 -8.23
N ALA A 188 -2.29 22.82 -8.92
CA ALA A 188 -2.06 24.12 -8.28
C ALA A 188 -3.22 24.64 -7.41
N PRO A 189 -4.51 24.47 -7.78
CA PRO A 189 -5.64 24.86 -6.92
C PRO A 189 -5.77 24.02 -5.64
N GLU A 190 -5.32 22.76 -5.67
CA GLU A 190 -5.45 21.79 -4.56
C GLU A 190 -4.34 21.96 -3.53
N LYS A 191 -3.11 22.17 -4.00
CA LYS A 191 -1.95 22.44 -3.15
C LYS A 191 -1.09 23.56 -3.73
N LYS A 192 -1.00 24.66 -2.99
CA LYS A 192 -0.11 25.77 -3.33
C LYS A 192 1.34 25.33 -3.06
N LEU A 193 2.17 25.44 -4.10
CA LEU A 193 3.62 25.24 -4.03
C LEU A 193 4.33 26.56 -4.39
N PRO A 194 5.59 26.75 -3.98
CA PRO A 194 6.34 27.98 -4.24
C PRO A 194 6.74 28.15 -5.71
N GLY A 195 6.51 27.16 -6.56
CA GLY A 195 6.73 27.09 -7.99
C GLY A 195 6.50 25.65 -8.46
N ASP A 196 6.55 25.43 -9.79
CA ASP A 196 6.41 24.08 -10.33
C ASP A 196 7.76 23.31 -10.33
N LEU A 197 8.90 24.01 -10.25
CA LEU A 197 10.24 23.43 -10.04
C LEU A 197 10.75 23.74 -8.64
N PHE A 198 11.07 22.71 -7.85
CA PHE A 198 11.52 22.84 -6.45
C PHE A 198 12.33 21.63 -5.99
N TRP A 199 13.09 21.80 -4.89
CA TRP A 199 13.65 20.68 -4.16
C TRP A 199 12.58 20.10 -3.24
N TRP A 200 12.21 18.83 -3.48
CA TRP A 200 11.32 18.08 -2.60
C TRP A 200 12.14 17.35 -1.54
N GLU A 201 11.93 17.69 -0.27
CA GLU A 201 12.60 17.09 0.86
C GLU A 201 11.70 16.03 1.50
N GLY A 202 12.16 14.79 1.51
CA GLY A 202 11.49 13.65 2.12
C GLY A 202 11.57 13.66 3.64
N ALA A 203 10.79 12.77 4.27
CA ALA A 203 10.70 12.66 5.73
C ALA A 203 12.04 12.31 6.42
N ASP A 204 12.99 11.70 5.70
CA ASP A 204 14.36 11.38 6.14
C ASP A 204 15.37 12.49 5.85
N GLY A 205 14.94 13.61 5.28
CA GLY A 205 15.78 14.72 4.83
C GLY A 205 16.43 14.53 3.45
N THR A 206 16.15 13.45 2.74
CA THR A 206 16.61 13.26 1.35
C THR A 206 15.95 14.28 0.44
N ARG A 207 16.76 14.97 -0.40
CA ARG A 207 16.25 15.93 -1.38
C ARG A 207 16.29 15.37 -2.78
N MET A 208 15.24 15.63 -3.54
CA MET A 208 15.10 15.32 -4.95
C MET A 208 14.57 16.54 -5.71
N LEU A 209 15.11 16.80 -6.90
CA LEU A 209 14.54 17.83 -7.75
C LEU A 209 13.21 17.36 -8.31
N ALA A 210 12.13 18.13 -8.11
CA ALA A 210 10.79 17.78 -8.53
C ALA A 210 10.20 18.84 -9.44
N TYR A 211 9.45 18.40 -10.44
CA TYR A 211 8.72 19.26 -11.36
C TYR A 211 7.25 18.85 -11.39
N ARG A 212 6.35 19.77 -10.99
CA ARG A 212 4.92 19.60 -11.15
C ARG A 212 4.48 20.05 -12.53
N ILE A 213 3.86 19.17 -13.30
CA ILE A 213 3.28 19.51 -14.61
C ILE A 213 2.18 20.56 -14.42
N PRO A 214 2.38 21.81 -14.86
CA PRO A 214 1.38 22.85 -14.67
C PRO A 214 0.26 22.79 -15.71
N PHE A 215 0.54 22.16 -16.84
CA PHE A 215 -0.33 22.10 -17.99
C PHE A 215 0.12 21.02 -18.98
N ASP A 216 -0.84 20.31 -19.56
CA ASP A 216 -0.67 19.40 -20.68
C ASP A 216 -1.78 19.65 -21.73
N SER A 217 -1.56 19.28 -22.98
CA SER A 217 -2.54 19.42 -24.05
C SER A 217 -2.54 18.20 -24.96
N GLY A 218 -3.73 17.59 -25.09
CA GLY A 218 -3.99 16.54 -26.04
C GLY A 218 -4.39 17.00 -27.46
N PHE A 219 -4.65 18.34 -27.64
CA PHE A 219 -5.26 18.88 -28.85
C PHE A 219 -4.48 20.08 -29.38
N GLU A 220 -4.21 20.06 -30.70
CA GLU A 220 -3.44 21.10 -31.40
C GLU A 220 -4.06 22.48 -31.35
N GLU A 221 -5.37 22.62 -31.43
CA GLU A 221 -6.09 23.89 -31.45
C GLU A 221 -5.96 24.66 -30.12
N TYR A 222 -5.73 23.95 -29.02
CA TYR A 222 -5.58 24.55 -27.70
C TYR A 222 -4.13 24.80 -27.29
N LEU A 223 -3.17 24.07 -27.86
CA LEU A 223 -1.76 24.17 -27.44
C LEU A 223 -1.20 25.58 -27.60
N PRO A 224 -1.31 26.28 -28.76
CA PRO A 224 -0.81 27.65 -28.92
C PRO A 224 -1.48 28.64 -27.98
N TYR A 225 -2.76 28.48 -27.69
CA TYR A 225 -3.52 29.33 -26.76
C TYR A 225 -2.98 29.13 -25.34
N TRP A 226 -2.92 27.90 -24.86
CA TRP A 226 -2.50 27.61 -23.51
C TRP A 226 -1.06 27.99 -23.24
N VAL A 227 -0.13 27.77 -24.18
CA VAL A 227 1.28 28.15 -24.03
C VAL A 227 1.39 29.67 -23.84
N ARG A 228 0.61 30.48 -24.55
CA ARG A 228 0.59 31.94 -24.37
C ARG A 228 -0.04 32.36 -23.04
N GLN A 229 -1.15 31.73 -22.64
CA GLN A 229 -1.79 31.98 -21.34
C GLN A 229 -0.85 31.58 -20.18
N PHE A 230 -0.11 30.51 -20.33
CA PHE A 230 0.85 30.06 -19.37
C PHE A 230 1.93 31.11 -19.08
N ILE A 231 2.51 31.72 -20.11
CA ILE A 231 3.49 32.79 -19.96
C ILE A 231 2.94 34.00 -19.17
N ILE A 232 1.67 34.33 -19.36
CA ILE A 232 1.05 35.48 -18.65
C ILE A 232 0.91 35.21 -17.15
N LYS A 233 0.66 33.95 -16.78
CA LYS A 233 0.39 33.53 -15.38
C LYS A 233 1.62 33.05 -14.61
N LEU A 234 2.76 32.95 -15.30
CA LEU A 234 3.98 32.39 -14.69
C LEU A 234 4.54 33.26 -13.57
N GLN A 235 4.80 32.62 -12.42
CA GLN A 235 5.55 33.16 -11.30
C GLN A 235 6.70 32.21 -10.95
N GLU A 236 7.35 31.63 -11.96
CA GLU A 236 8.33 30.57 -11.80
C GLU A 236 9.72 31.10 -11.47
N PRO A 237 10.50 30.34 -10.67
CA PRO A 237 11.89 30.70 -10.34
C PRO A 237 12.83 30.59 -11.54
N THR A 238 12.41 29.89 -12.60
CA THR A 238 13.19 29.69 -13.83
C THR A 238 12.45 30.19 -15.06
N LYS A 239 13.22 30.51 -16.11
CA LYS A 239 12.68 30.82 -17.45
C LYS A 239 12.65 29.58 -18.36
N ASP A 240 13.14 28.44 -17.88
CA ASP A 240 13.09 27.17 -18.58
C ASP A 240 11.92 26.32 -18.04
N LEU A 241 11.04 25.86 -18.93
CA LEU A 241 9.78 25.23 -18.55
C LEU A 241 9.51 24.01 -19.45
N MET A 242 8.96 22.93 -18.87
CA MET A 242 8.42 21.83 -19.66
C MET A 242 6.95 22.10 -20.04
N VAL A 243 6.63 21.82 -21.28
CA VAL A 243 5.26 21.85 -21.82
C VAL A 243 4.94 20.48 -22.40
N PHE A 244 4.01 19.78 -21.76
CA PHE A 244 3.61 18.43 -22.14
C PHE A 244 2.50 18.49 -23.21
N TYR A 245 2.60 17.61 -24.21
CA TYR A 245 1.63 17.53 -25.32
C TYR A 245 1.52 16.10 -25.86
N GLY A 246 0.36 15.78 -26.37
CA GLY A 246 -0.01 14.49 -26.94
C GLY A 246 -1.28 13.93 -26.32
N ALA A 247 -2.12 13.24 -27.09
CA ALA A 247 -3.31 12.58 -26.61
C ALA A 247 -2.92 11.48 -25.61
N GLY A 248 -3.61 11.43 -24.47
CA GLY A 248 -3.36 10.49 -23.36
C GLY A 248 -4.59 9.69 -23.01
N ASP A 249 -4.56 9.15 -21.80
CA ASP A 249 -5.52 8.23 -21.19
C ASP A 249 -5.65 6.92 -22.03
N HIS A 250 -6.40 6.93 -23.12
CA HIS A 250 -6.44 5.83 -24.09
C HIS A 250 -5.30 5.92 -25.14
N GLY A 251 -4.19 6.58 -24.83
CA GLY A 251 -3.03 6.68 -25.70
C GLY A 251 -3.25 7.57 -26.93
N GLY A 252 -2.46 7.32 -27.99
CA GLY A 252 -2.45 8.10 -29.22
C GLY A 252 -1.18 8.95 -29.39
N GLY A 253 -0.81 9.70 -28.36
CA GLY A 253 0.37 10.57 -28.37
C GLY A 253 0.26 11.78 -29.30
N PRO A 254 1.39 12.40 -29.66
CA PRO A 254 1.42 13.59 -30.47
C PRO A 254 0.90 13.36 -31.90
N THR A 255 -0.08 14.17 -32.33
CA THR A 255 -0.58 14.17 -33.70
C THR A 255 0.35 14.98 -34.62
N LYS A 256 0.21 14.81 -35.94
CA LYS A 256 0.94 15.62 -36.94
C LYS A 256 0.61 17.10 -36.81
N GLU A 257 -0.65 17.38 -36.53
CA GLU A 257 -1.20 18.73 -36.37
C GLU A 257 -0.59 19.42 -35.17
N ILE A 258 -0.49 18.74 -34.00
CA ILE A 258 0.21 19.26 -32.83
C ILE A 258 1.68 19.55 -33.15
N ILE A 259 2.40 18.63 -33.76
CA ILE A 259 3.82 18.81 -34.11
C ILE A 259 4.00 20.00 -35.05
N ARG A 260 3.14 20.13 -36.07
CA ARG A 260 3.15 21.28 -36.98
C ARG A 260 2.85 22.59 -36.27
N SER A 261 1.89 22.63 -35.36
CA SER A 261 1.58 23.84 -34.57
C SER A 261 2.78 24.30 -33.74
N ILE A 262 3.56 23.37 -33.19
CA ILE A 262 4.81 23.67 -32.48
C ILE A 262 5.84 24.28 -33.43
N ILE A 263 6.05 23.66 -34.60
CA ILE A 263 6.99 24.16 -35.64
C ILE A 263 6.55 25.57 -36.13
N ASP A 264 5.25 25.81 -36.24
CA ASP A 264 4.73 27.12 -36.65
C ASP A 264 4.85 28.16 -35.53
N MET A 265 4.70 27.77 -34.24
CA MET A 265 4.96 28.68 -33.12
C MET A 265 6.43 29.10 -33.06
N GLN A 266 7.41 28.18 -33.36
CA GLN A 266 8.84 28.51 -33.39
C GLN A 266 9.19 29.66 -34.35
N LYS A 267 8.42 29.82 -35.45
CA LYS A 267 8.67 30.78 -36.50
C LYS A 267 8.02 32.15 -36.25
N GLN A 268 7.16 32.25 -35.22
CA GLN A 268 6.41 33.48 -34.94
C GLN A 268 7.29 34.58 -34.33
N PRO A 269 7.16 35.82 -34.77
CA PRO A 269 7.88 36.96 -34.16
C PRO A 269 7.55 37.09 -32.68
N GLY A 270 8.58 37.26 -31.84
CA GLY A 270 8.45 37.40 -30.38
C GLY A 270 8.17 36.10 -29.63
N ALA A 271 8.22 34.97 -30.29
CA ALA A 271 8.08 33.65 -29.63
C ALA A 271 9.18 33.41 -28.62
N PRO A 272 8.90 32.62 -27.57
CA PRO A 272 9.97 32.05 -26.73
C PRO A 272 10.89 31.13 -27.54
N ALA A 273 12.01 30.72 -26.95
CA ALA A 273 12.79 29.60 -27.50
C ALA A 273 11.98 28.31 -27.28
N ILE A 274 11.48 27.70 -28.35
CA ILE A 274 10.68 26.48 -28.34
C ILE A 274 11.52 25.34 -28.87
N LEU A 275 11.73 24.28 -28.08
CA LEU A 275 12.59 23.15 -28.41
C LEU A 275 11.80 21.85 -28.28
N PHE A 276 11.88 20.94 -29.26
CA PHE A 276 11.54 19.53 -29.00
C PHE A 276 12.59 18.97 -28.03
N SER A 277 12.15 18.44 -26.90
CA SER A 277 13.01 18.06 -25.81
C SER A 277 12.47 16.84 -25.06
N THR A 278 13.24 16.42 -24.06
CA THR A 278 12.88 15.34 -23.16
C THR A 278 12.99 15.78 -21.70
N PRO A 279 12.31 15.14 -20.75
CA PRO A 279 12.50 15.43 -19.34
C PRO A 279 13.95 15.31 -18.88
N ASP A 280 14.69 14.27 -19.30
CA ASP A 280 16.11 14.11 -18.96
C ASP A 280 16.92 15.37 -19.35
N ARG A 281 16.77 15.89 -20.58
CA ARG A 281 17.47 17.10 -21.03
C ARG A 281 17.12 18.34 -20.20
N TYR A 282 15.82 18.48 -19.85
CA TYR A 282 15.39 19.59 -19.01
C TYR A 282 16.02 19.54 -17.63
N PHE A 283 16.02 18.36 -16.97
CA PHE A 283 16.60 18.20 -15.64
C PHE A 283 18.11 18.40 -15.64
N ASP A 284 18.82 17.98 -16.69
CA ASP A 284 20.26 18.24 -16.86
C ASP A 284 20.59 19.75 -16.87
N GLU A 285 19.72 20.57 -17.47
CA GLU A 285 19.90 22.02 -17.52
C GLU A 285 19.54 22.69 -16.18
N VAL A 286 18.38 22.37 -15.59
CA VAL A 286 17.89 23.03 -14.37
C VAL A 286 18.54 22.55 -13.08
N SER A 287 19.17 21.36 -13.08
CA SER A 287 19.90 20.84 -11.91
C SER A 287 21.06 21.74 -11.45
N ARG A 288 21.53 22.62 -12.31
CA ARG A 288 22.59 23.58 -12.04
C ARG A 288 22.10 24.85 -11.33
N LEU A 289 20.81 25.04 -11.20
CA LEU A 289 20.22 26.19 -10.52
C LEU A 289 20.42 26.08 -9.01
N SER A 290 21.06 27.09 -8.42
CA SER A 290 21.40 27.07 -6.99
C SER A 290 20.32 27.58 -6.04
N ALA A 291 19.33 28.30 -6.55
CA ALA A 291 18.34 29.03 -5.75
C ALA A 291 16.91 28.56 -6.00
N LEU A 292 16.67 27.25 -5.87
CA LEU A 292 15.32 26.69 -5.95
C LEU A 292 14.68 26.58 -4.55
N PRO A 293 13.37 26.81 -4.45
CA PRO A 293 12.65 26.62 -3.18
C PRO A 293 12.69 25.16 -2.71
N VAL A 294 12.56 24.96 -1.39
CA VAL A 294 12.47 23.63 -0.77
C VAL A 294 11.07 23.40 -0.25
N VAL A 295 10.49 22.25 -0.56
CA VAL A 295 9.20 21.77 -0.03
C VAL A 295 9.45 20.53 0.81
N ALA A 296 9.33 20.66 2.13
CA ALA A 296 9.52 19.59 3.11
C ALA A 296 8.16 19.07 3.61
N ASP A 297 7.33 18.57 2.71
CA ASP A 297 5.98 18.07 3.01
C ASP A 297 5.60 16.95 2.03
N GLU A 298 4.59 16.15 2.39
CA GLU A 298 3.92 15.26 1.44
C GLU A 298 3.09 16.08 0.44
N LEU A 299 2.87 15.54 -0.76
CA LEU A 299 2.11 16.23 -1.79
C LEU A 299 0.71 15.62 -1.90
N GLN A 300 -0.18 16.06 -1.01
CA GLN A 300 -1.59 15.69 -0.90
C GLN A 300 -2.43 16.97 -0.99
N HIS A 301 -3.75 16.98 -1.21
CA HIS A 301 -4.70 15.90 -1.52
C HIS A 301 -5.20 16.11 -2.94
N HIS A 302 -5.58 15.03 -3.64
CA HIS A 302 -6.28 15.12 -4.91
C HIS A 302 -7.63 14.38 -4.86
N SER A 303 -7.62 13.08 -4.72
CA SER A 303 -8.78 12.19 -4.84
C SER A 303 -8.96 11.35 -3.57
N VAL A 304 -9.59 11.94 -2.54
CA VAL A 304 -9.68 11.31 -1.22
C VAL A 304 -10.58 10.06 -1.21
N GLY A 305 -11.52 9.94 -2.14
CA GLY A 305 -12.38 8.77 -2.29
C GLY A 305 -11.62 7.49 -2.65
N CYS A 306 -10.49 7.64 -3.30
CA CYS A 306 -9.64 6.53 -3.73
C CYS A 306 -9.06 5.72 -2.58
N TYR A 307 -8.94 6.28 -1.38
CA TYR A 307 -8.43 5.53 -0.21
C TYR A 307 -9.41 4.49 0.32
N THR A 308 -10.71 4.57 -0.07
CA THR A 308 -11.77 3.65 0.39
C THR A 308 -12.47 2.93 -0.75
N ALA A 309 -12.54 3.51 -1.95
CA ALA A 309 -13.20 2.93 -3.13
C ALA A 309 -12.70 1.51 -3.44
N VAL A 310 -13.61 0.58 -3.76
CA VAL A 310 -13.35 -0.86 -3.98
C VAL A 310 -12.47 -1.46 -2.89
N SER A 311 -12.99 -1.44 -1.67
CA SER A 311 -12.28 -1.83 -0.44
C SER A 311 -11.68 -3.26 -0.49
N GLU A 312 -12.31 -4.19 -1.24
CA GLU A 312 -11.81 -5.55 -1.40
C GLU A 312 -10.44 -5.61 -2.07
N ILE A 313 -10.22 -4.84 -3.15
CA ILE A 313 -8.94 -4.87 -3.87
C ILE A 313 -7.78 -4.37 -3.00
N LYS A 314 -8.04 -3.46 -2.08
CA LYS A 314 -7.08 -2.95 -1.11
C LYS A 314 -6.69 -4.00 -0.09
N LYS A 315 -7.67 -4.79 0.37
CA LYS A 315 -7.43 -5.97 1.23
C LYS A 315 -6.60 -7.01 0.51
N ASP A 316 -6.94 -7.33 -0.75
CA ASP A 316 -6.21 -8.31 -1.57
C ASP A 316 -4.75 -7.88 -1.74
N ASN A 317 -4.51 -6.60 -2.03
CA ASN A 317 -3.16 -6.05 -2.13
C ASN A 317 -2.38 -6.25 -0.83
N ARG A 318 -2.90 -5.81 0.32
CA ARG A 318 -2.19 -5.92 1.60
C ARG A 318 -1.93 -7.37 2.00
N THR A 319 -2.92 -8.24 1.82
CA THR A 319 -2.79 -9.67 2.11
C THR A 319 -1.70 -10.30 1.26
N THR A 320 -1.65 -9.97 -0.03
CA THR A 320 -0.68 -10.54 -0.97
C THR A 320 0.73 -10.00 -0.73
N GLU A 321 0.88 -8.70 -0.46
CA GLU A 321 2.17 -8.10 -0.06
C GLU A 321 2.76 -8.80 1.17
N ALA A 322 1.94 -9.01 2.22
CA ALA A 322 2.36 -9.67 3.45
C ALA A 322 2.70 -11.16 3.22
N ALA A 323 1.90 -11.87 2.43
CA ALA A 323 2.11 -13.28 2.11
C ALA A 323 3.40 -13.50 1.32
N LEU A 324 3.64 -12.71 0.26
CA LEU A 324 4.88 -12.79 -0.54
C LEU A 324 6.11 -12.47 0.30
N ALA A 325 6.07 -11.41 1.12
CA ALA A 325 7.18 -11.05 2.00
C ALA A 325 7.51 -12.18 2.99
N THR A 326 6.50 -12.80 3.59
CA THR A 326 6.68 -13.95 4.50
C THR A 326 7.21 -15.17 3.75
N ALA A 327 6.67 -15.48 2.57
CA ALA A 327 7.10 -16.62 1.76
C ALA A 327 8.56 -16.49 1.30
N GLU A 328 9.01 -15.30 0.88
CA GLU A 328 10.41 -15.04 0.53
C GLU A 328 11.33 -15.23 1.74
N LYS A 329 10.96 -14.71 2.92
CA LYS A 329 11.69 -14.90 4.18
C LYS A 329 11.83 -16.38 4.53
N MET A 330 10.74 -17.15 4.45
CA MET A 330 10.74 -18.59 4.71
C MET A 330 11.56 -19.36 3.69
N ALA A 331 11.44 -19.04 2.40
CA ALA A 331 12.21 -19.67 1.34
C ALA A 331 13.71 -19.37 1.46
N ALA A 332 14.08 -18.14 1.82
CA ALA A 332 15.48 -17.74 2.06
C ALA A 332 16.06 -18.49 3.28
N LEU A 333 15.30 -18.57 4.37
CA LEU A 333 15.68 -19.35 5.54
C LEU A 333 15.90 -20.82 5.17
N ALA A 334 14.91 -21.47 4.55
CA ALA A 334 14.99 -22.88 4.18
C ALA A 334 16.13 -23.16 3.17
N SER A 335 16.38 -22.21 2.26
CA SER A 335 17.51 -22.30 1.33
C SER A 335 18.85 -22.25 2.05
N ALA A 336 18.98 -21.36 3.04
CA ALA A 336 20.22 -21.20 3.80
C ALA A 336 20.51 -22.41 4.71
N VAL A 337 19.48 -22.93 5.41
CA VAL A 337 19.68 -23.89 6.49
C VAL A 337 19.29 -25.33 6.13
N ALA A 338 18.45 -25.56 5.12
CA ALA A 338 17.90 -26.88 4.80
C ALA A 338 18.10 -27.31 3.33
N GLY A 339 18.78 -26.51 2.51
CA GLY A 339 19.02 -26.81 1.10
C GLY A 339 17.76 -26.77 0.23
N PHE A 340 16.81 -25.88 0.54
CA PHE A 340 15.63 -25.64 -0.29
C PHE A 340 16.01 -24.86 -1.54
N ALA A 341 15.46 -25.25 -2.68
CA ALA A 341 15.62 -24.48 -3.93
C ALA A 341 14.72 -23.25 -3.89
N TYR A 342 15.32 -22.06 -3.78
CA TYR A 342 14.56 -20.81 -3.74
C TYR A 342 13.82 -20.54 -5.07
N PRO A 343 12.47 -20.43 -5.09
CA PRO A 343 11.67 -20.32 -6.31
C PRO A 343 11.67 -18.88 -6.85
N LYS A 344 12.81 -18.43 -7.34
CA LYS A 344 13.03 -17.04 -7.75
C LYS A 344 12.15 -16.59 -8.88
N ASN A 345 11.98 -17.43 -9.92
CA ASN A 345 11.19 -17.06 -11.11
C ASN A 345 9.71 -16.93 -10.76
N GLU A 346 9.22 -17.80 -9.91
CA GLU A 346 7.84 -17.80 -9.42
C GLU A 346 7.56 -16.54 -8.60
N PHE A 347 8.44 -16.18 -7.67
CA PHE A 347 8.33 -14.93 -6.91
C PHE A 347 8.40 -13.71 -7.81
N THR A 348 9.31 -13.66 -8.78
CA THR A 348 9.40 -12.54 -9.73
C THR A 348 8.10 -12.40 -10.53
N ALA A 349 7.53 -13.52 -11.01
CA ALA A 349 6.26 -13.49 -11.74
C ALA A 349 5.09 -13.03 -10.85
N ALA A 350 5.03 -13.51 -9.60
CA ALA A 350 4.03 -13.12 -8.62
C ALA A 350 4.11 -11.62 -8.29
N TRP A 351 5.30 -11.13 -7.97
CA TRP A 351 5.52 -9.70 -7.71
C TRP A 351 5.13 -8.83 -8.90
N LYS A 352 5.56 -9.16 -10.14
CA LYS A 352 5.18 -8.42 -11.34
C LYS A 352 3.66 -8.33 -11.52
N LYS A 353 2.90 -9.37 -11.15
CA LYS A 353 1.43 -9.35 -11.16
C LYS A 353 0.87 -8.39 -10.10
N VAL A 354 1.37 -8.44 -8.88
CA VAL A 354 0.96 -7.52 -7.81
C VAL A 354 1.26 -6.08 -8.19
N LEU A 355 2.49 -5.80 -8.64
CA LEU A 355 2.93 -4.46 -9.04
C LEU A 355 2.07 -3.89 -10.17
N MET A 356 1.68 -4.71 -11.15
CA MET A 356 0.76 -4.30 -12.22
C MET A 356 -0.61 -3.89 -11.67
N MET A 357 -1.14 -4.59 -10.65
CA MET A 357 -2.41 -4.26 -10.01
C MET A 357 -2.32 -3.05 -9.07
N GLN A 358 -1.13 -2.53 -8.82
CA GLN A 358 -0.90 -1.28 -8.09
C GLN A 358 -0.89 -0.04 -9.00
N PHE A 359 -1.19 -0.20 -10.29
CA PHE A 359 -1.46 0.91 -11.21
C PHE A 359 -2.48 1.87 -10.57
N HIS A 360 -2.31 3.18 -10.77
CA HIS A 360 -3.04 4.18 -9.98
C HIS A 360 -4.56 4.07 -10.11
N ASP A 361 -5.14 3.72 -11.27
CA ASP A 361 -6.59 3.47 -11.40
C ASP A 361 -7.02 2.08 -10.91
N SER A 362 -6.12 1.10 -10.88
CA SER A 362 -6.45 -0.23 -10.37
C SER A 362 -6.63 -0.21 -8.86
N ILE A 363 -5.55 0.10 -8.11
CA ILE A 363 -5.57 0.03 -6.65
C ILE A 363 -6.41 1.13 -6.00
N SER A 364 -6.57 2.28 -6.64
CA SER A 364 -7.40 3.38 -6.16
C SER A 364 -8.90 3.08 -6.22
N GLY A 365 -9.33 2.13 -7.05
CA GLY A 365 -10.74 1.79 -7.16
C GLY A 365 -11.50 2.53 -8.25
N THR A 366 -10.81 3.12 -9.22
CA THR A 366 -11.36 4.03 -10.24
C THR A 366 -11.59 3.40 -11.62
N ALA A 367 -11.19 2.13 -11.78
CA ALA A 367 -11.40 1.35 -13.00
C ALA A 367 -12.81 0.73 -13.10
N LEU A 368 -13.14 0.18 -14.27
CA LEU A 368 -14.40 -0.55 -14.52
C LEU A 368 -14.48 -1.86 -13.71
N PRO A 369 -15.70 -2.37 -13.42
CA PRO A 369 -15.92 -3.62 -12.67
C PRO A 369 -15.19 -4.83 -13.26
N GLU A 370 -15.12 -4.93 -14.58
CA GLU A 370 -14.47 -6.04 -15.29
C GLU A 370 -12.98 -6.14 -14.98
N HIS A 371 -12.33 -5.01 -14.75
CA HIS A 371 -10.93 -5.00 -14.36
C HIS A 371 -10.72 -5.70 -13.00
N TYR A 372 -11.61 -5.50 -12.04
CA TYR A 372 -11.44 -6.09 -10.70
C TYR A 372 -11.60 -7.61 -10.68
N VAL A 373 -12.28 -8.20 -11.68
CA VAL A 373 -12.25 -9.66 -11.89
C VAL A 373 -10.82 -10.10 -12.26
N LEU A 374 -10.16 -9.40 -13.19
CA LEU A 374 -8.78 -9.70 -13.60
C LEU A 374 -7.78 -9.44 -12.46
N ALA A 375 -8.00 -8.41 -11.66
CA ALA A 375 -7.15 -8.08 -10.51
C ALA A 375 -7.21 -9.19 -9.44
N ARG A 376 -8.40 -9.70 -9.11
CA ARG A 376 -8.53 -10.86 -8.19
C ARG A 376 -7.80 -12.10 -8.71
N HIS A 377 -7.82 -12.36 -10.02
CA HIS A 377 -7.03 -13.46 -10.60
C HIS A 377 -5.52 -13.23 -10.43
N ALA A 378 -5.04 -12.01 -10.57
CA ALA A 378 -3.63 -11.68 -10.40
C ALA A 378 -3.17 -11.85 -8.95
N TYR A 379 -3.95 -11.33 -7.98
CA TYR A 379 -3.68 -11.52 -6.55
C TYR A 379 -3.80 -12.99 -6.14
N GLY A 380 -4.82 -13.70 -6.62
CA GLY A 380 -5.00 -15.14 -6.36
C GLY A 380 -3.82 -15.98 -6.84
N TYR A 381 -3.27 -15.69 -8.03
CA TYR A 381 -2.04 -16.32 -8.50
C TYR A 381 -0.84 -16.04 -7.58
N ALA A 382 -0.69 -14.80 -7.15
CA ALA A 382 0.44 -14.42 -6.29
C ALA A 382 0.33 -15.05 -4.89
N LEU A 383 -0.87 -15.16 -4.34
CA LEU A 383 -1.15 -15.87 -3.08
C LEU A 383 -0.83 -17.36 -3.20
N GLU A 384 -1.23 -18.02 -4.30
CA GLU A 384 -0.93 -19.44 -4.54
C GLU A 384 0.59 -19.68 -4.57
N VAL A 385 1.35 -18.83 -5.27
CA VAL A 385 2.82 -18.89 -5.29
C VAL A 385 3.40 -18.74 -3.89
N ALA A 386 2.90 -17.77 -3.10
CA ALA A 386 3.35 -17.53 -1.74
C ALA A 386 3.07 -18.73 -0.83
N ASP A 387 1.85 -19.26 -0.83
CA ASP A 387 1.42 -20.37 0.00
C ASP A 387 2.18 -21.65 -0.34
N GLN A 388 2.37 -21.93 -1.62
CA GLN A 388 3.13 -23.11 -2.07
C GLN A 388 4.61 -23.01 -1.66
N ALA A 389 5.24 -21.85 -1.91
CA ALA A 389 6.64 -21.64 -1.54
C ALA A 389 6.84 -21.72 -0.01
N MET A 390 5.96 -21.12 0.77
CA MET A 390 5.98 -21.14 2.23
C MET A 390 5.80 -22.55 2.76
N SER A 391 4.83 -23.30 2.25
CA SER A 391 4.55 -24.68 2.67
C SER A 391 5.73 -25.61 2.37
N LEU A 392 6.30 -25.55 1.17
CA LEU A 392 7.46 -26.38 0.79
C LEU A 392 8.71 -26.01 1.59
N ALA A 393 8.98 -24.73 1.80
CA ALA A 393 10.09 -24.26 2.62
C ALA A 393 9.98 -24.74 4.07
N ALA A 394 8.79 -24.61 4.66
CA ALA A 394 8.53 -25.05 6.02
C ALA A 394 8.68 -26.58 6.16
N GLN A 395 8.11 -27.37 5.25
CA GLN A 395 8.26 -28.83 5.26
C GLN A 395 9.73 -29.25 5.16
N LYS A 396 10.52 -28.54 4.33
CA LYS A 396 11.95 -28.85 4.18
C LYS A 396 12.74 -28.66 5.48
N ILE A 397 12.33 -27.72 6.34
CA ILE A 397 12.90 -27.52 7.68
C ILE A 397 12.30 -28.55 8.67
N ALA A 398 10.97 -28.68 8.68
CA ALA A 398 10.21 -29.50 9.61
C ALA A 398 10.70 -30.97 9.65
N TRP A 399 10.90 -31.57 8.47
CA TRP A 399 11.40 -32.95 8.37
C TRP A 399 12.82 -33.20 8.91
N GLN A 400 13.53 -32.17 9.33
CA GLN A 400 14.82 -32.24 9.99
C GLN A 400 14.75 -32.09 11.52
N ILE A 401 13.53 -31.82 12.07
CA ILE A 401 13.28 -31.61 13.49
C ILE A 401 12.62 -32.86 14.04
N PRO A 402 13.18 -33.53 15.06
CA PRO A 402 12.70 -34.86 15.50
C PRO A 402 11.30 -34.77 16.14
N THR A 403 10.46 -35.77 15.84
CA THR A 403 9.16 -36.04 16.45
C THR A 403 9.12 -37.54 16.82
N GLN A 404 9.34 -37.90 18.08
CA GLN A 404 9.63 -39.29 18.46
C GLN A 404 8.54 -39.95 19.31
N ASP A 405 7.66 -39.18 19.94
CA ASP A 405 6.63 -39.72 20.82
C ASP A 405 5.33 -39.96 20.01
N PRO A 406 4.96 -41.23 19.77
CA PRO A 406 3.77 -41.59 19.00
C PRO A 406 2.44 -41.20 19.68
N ASP A 407 2.49 -40.98 21.01
CA ASP A 407 1.34 -40.58 21.81
C ASP A 407 1.18 -39.05 21.87
N SER A 408 1.84 -38.32 20.97
CA SER A 408 1.79 -36.85 20.86
C SER A 408 1.51 -36.41 19.44
N GLU A 409 0.93 -35.20 19.33
CA GLU A 409 0.83 -34.45 18.07
C GLU A 409 1.77 -33.26 18.12
N TYR A 410 2.37 -32.90 17.00
CA TYR A 410 3.38 -31.86 16.93
C TYR A 410 2.97 -30.73 15.98
N LEU A 411 3.13 -29.49 16.44
CA LEU A 411 2.97 -28.29 15.65
C LEU A 411 4.30 -27.52 15.63
N LEU A 412 4.74 -27.11 14.45
CA LEU A 412 5.87 -26.23 14.26
C LEU A 412 5.37 -24.85 13.89
N VAL A 413 5.73 -23.86 14.70
CA VAL A 413 5.34 -22.45 14.50
C VAL A 413 6.57 -21.65 14.09
N PHE A 414 6.47 -20.89 13.00
CA PHE A 414 7.52 -20.00 12.51
C PHE A 414 7.23 -18.53 12.84
N ASN A 415 8.28 -17.81 13.19
CA ASN A 415 8.27 -16.37 13.37
C ASN A 415 9.04 -15.68 12.23
N PRO A 416 8.38 -14.92 11.34
CA PRO A 416 9.04 -14.21 10.25
C PRO A 416 9.67 -12.86 10.65
N HIS A 417 9.58 -12.48 11.95
CA HIS A 417 10.09 -11.21 12.46
C HIS A 417 11.49 -11.36 13.05
N ALA A 418 12.30 -10.29 12.99
CA ALA A 418 13.65 -10.26 13.52
C ALA A 418 13.73 -10.00 15.04
N TRP A 419 12.62 -10.25 15.76
CA TRP A 419 12.51 -10.19 17.23
C TRP A 419 11.71 -11.39 17.73
N GLU A 420 11.91 -11.74 18.99
CA GLU A 420 11.08 -12.76 19.64
C GLU A 420 9.64 -12.23 19.76
N ALA A 421 8.68 -12.98 19.26
CA ALA A 421 7.27 -12.57 19.19
C ALA A 421 6.34 -13.57 19.85
N THR A 422 5.27 -13.08 20.47
CA THR A 422 4.15 -13.90 20.95
C THR A 422 3.07 -13.96 19.89
N LEU A 423 3.15 -15.00 19.04
CA LEU A 423 2.25 -15.18 17.91
C LEU A 423 0.94 -15.84 18.33
N ARG A 424 -0.19 -15.35 17.82
CA ARG A 424 -1.50 -15.94 18.04
C ARG A 424 -1.74 -17.06 17.04
N VAL A 425 -1.80 -18.29 17.54
CA VAL A 425 -2.01 -19.49 16.71
C VAL A 425 -3.45 -19.94 16.82
N GLU A 426 -4.09 -20.14 15.67
CA GLU A 426 -5.38 -20.82 15.53
C GLU A 426 -5.19 -21.95 14.50
N TYR A 427 -5.30 -23.19 14.94
CA TYR A 427 -5.07 -24.35 14.09
C TYR A 427 -6.22 -25.34 14.17
N ASP A 428 -6.86 -25.66 13.04
CA ASP A 428 -7.94 -26.62 12.98
C ASP A 428 -7.37 -28.05 13.01
N MET A 429 -7.66 -28.78 14.07
CA MET A 429 -7.24 -30.16 14.31
C MET A 429 -8.43 -31.11 14.32
N GLY A 430 -8.19 -32.36 13.91
CA GLY A 430 -9.19 -33.43 14.00
C GLY A 430 -8.76 -34.66 13.24
N TRP A 431 -9.13 -35.83 13.77
CA TRP A 431 -8.86 -37.16 13.20
C TRP A 431 -10.02 -38.08 13.43
N ASP A 432 -10.11 -39.15 12.63
CA ASP A 432 -11.12 -40.18 12.78
C ASP A 432 -11.07 -40.91 14.14
N ASN A 433 -9.89 -40.98 14.74
CA ASN A 433 -9.65 -41.62 16.04
C ASN A 433 -9.81 -40.67 17.23
N TRP A 434 -10.21 -39.40 17.01
CA TRP A 434 -10.38 -38.43 18.08
C TRP A 434 -11.55 -38.83 18.99
N THR A 435 -11.28 -39.02 20.29
CA THR A 435 -12.27 -39.50 21.25
C THR A 435 -12.98 -38.36 22.02
N GLY A 436 -12.48 -37.09 21.88
CA GLY A 436 -12.91 -35.96 22.70
C GLY A 436 -12.14 -35.80 24.01
N SER A 437 -11.35 -36.81 24.41
CA SER A 437 -10.48 -36.73 25.61
C SER A 437 -9.29 -35.82 25.38
N GLU A 438 -8.90 -35.62 24.13
CA GLU A 438 -7.79 -34.79 23.66
C GLU A 438 -8.00 -33.29 23.99
N ILE A 439 -9.25 -32.84 24.19
CA ILE A 439 -9.55 -31.50 24.67
C ILE A 439 -8.92 -31.22 26.05
N LYS A 440 -8.58 -32.26 26.82
CA LYS A 440 -7.89 -32.17 28.12
C LYS A 440 -6.38 -32.37 28.01
N SER A 441 -5.85 -32.63 26.82
CA SER A 441 -4.43 -32.87 26.60
C SER A 441 -3.62 -31.62 26.87
N PRO A 442 -2.49 -31.69 27.58
CA PRO A 442 -1.60 -30.55 27.74
C PRO A 442 -0.90 -30.21 26.43
N LEU A 443 -0.82 -28.93 26.13
CA LEU A 443 0.09 -28.40 25.14
C LEU A 443 1.39 -28.01 25.87
N GLU A 444 2.51 -28.46 25.34
CA GLU A 444 3.83 -28.19 25.92
C GLU A 444 4.75 -27.55 24.89
N ASP A 445 5.67 -26.71 25.35
CA ASP A 445 6.79 -26.20 24.54
C ASP A 445 7.89 -27.26 24.39
N GLU A 446 9.00 -26.94 23.73
CA GLU A 446 10.16 -27.83 23.50
C GLU A 446 10.89 -28.22 24.80
N ARG A 447 10.65 -27.52 25.91
CA ARG A 447 11.21 -27.78 27.23
C ARG A 447 10.30 -28.62 28.12
N GLY A 448 9.08 -28.88 27.64
CA GLY A 448 8.04 -29.56 28.40
C GLY A 448 7.26 -28.64 29.34
N ASN A 449 7.40 -27.31 29.21
CA ASN A 449 6.59 -26.39 29.96
C ASN A 449 5.17 -26.33 29.39
N SER A 450 4.17 -26.31 30.28
CA SER A 450 2.78 -26.19 29.86
C SER A 450 2.50 -24.84 29.19
N VAL A 451 1.84 -24.87 28.03
CA VAL A 451 1.42 -23.69 27.27
C VAL A 451 -0.10 -23.51 27.43
N LEU A 452 -0.51 -22.33 27.85
CA LEU A 452 -1.93 -21.99 27.97
C LEU A 452 -2.60 -22.06 26.58
N HIS A 453 -3.63 -22.88 26.48
CA HIS A 453 -4.37 -23.09 25.23
C HIS A 453 -5.87 -23.22 25.47
N GLN A 454 -6.63 -23.14 24.40
CA GLN A 454 -8.08 -23.23 24.41
C GLN A 454 -8.56 -23.96 23.16
N TRP A 455 -9.61 -24.75 23.31
CA TRP A 455 -10.33 -25.34 22.19
C TRP A 455 -11.58 -24.52 21.86
N ALA A 456 -11.78 -24.29 20.59
CA ALA A 456 -12.94 -23.59 20.05
C ALA A 456 -13.58 -24.40 18.90
N GLN A 457 -14.70 -23.90 18.40
CA GLN A 457 -15.33 -24.47 17.22
C GLN A 457 -14.40 -24.32 16.01
N ALA A 458 -14.21 -25.38 15.25
CA ALA A 458 -13.47 -25.36 14.00
C ALA A 458 -14.16 -24.48 12.94
N SER A 459 -13.40 -24.06 11.93
CA SER A 459 -13.92 -23.25 10.81
C SER A 459 -15.00 -24.00 10.01
N THR A 460 -14.90 -25.34 9.96
CA THR A 460 -15.93 -26.20 9.37
C THR A 460 -16.58 -27.06 10.44
N VAL A 461 -17.92 -27.16 10.39
CA VAL A 461 -18.68 -28.06 11.28
C VAL A 461 -18.52 -29.49 10.76
N TYR A 462 -17.57 -30.20 11.31
CA TYR A 462 -17.35 -31.62 11.07
C TYR A 462 -17.16 -32.32 12.41
N GLU A 463 -17.76 -33.52 12.57
CA GLU A 463 -17.58 -34.35 13.75
C GLU A 463 -16.07 -34.55 14.07
N ARG A 464 -15.69 -34.32 15.33
CA ARG A 464 -14.31 -34.50 15.82
C ARG A 464 -13.27 -33.53 15.24
N ARG A 465 -13.69 -32.37 14.75
CA ARG A 465 -12.81 -31.29 14.33
C ARG A 465 -12.96 -30.09 15.25
N PHE A 466 -11.86 -29.62 15.81
CA PHE A 466 -11.81 -28.51 16.75
C PHE A 466 -10.66 -27.56 16.38
N LYS A 467 -10.78 -26.31 16.79
CA LYS A 467 -9.73 -25.30 16.64
C LYS A 467 -8.92 -25.24 17.94
N LEU A 468 -7.63 -25.53 17.86
CA LEU A 468 -6.67 -25.30 18.92
C LEU A 468 -6.20 -23.86 18.85
N ILE A 469 -6.31 -23.13 19.96
CA ILE A 469 -5.90 -21.71 20.08
C ILE A 469 -4.86 -21.63 21.18
N PHE A 470 -3.70 -21.00 20.88
CA PHE A 470 -2.66 -20.75 21.88
C PHE A 470 -1.80 -19.54 21.49
N SER A 471 -1.10 -18.96 22.48
CA SER A 471 -0.10 -17.93 22.25
C SER A 471 1.28 -18.56 22.24
N ALA A 472 1.95 -18.52 21.09
CA ALA A 472 3.25 -19.12 20.86
C ALA A 472 4.35 -18.07 20.99
N LEU A 473 5.17 -18.14 22.03
CA LEU A 473 6.41 -17.36 22.12
C LEU A 473 7.45 -18.03 21.22
N VAL A 474 7.82 -17.40 20.11
CA VAL A 474 8.71 -17.95 19.09
C VAL A 474 9.94 -17.07 18.91
N PRO A 475 11.17 -17.65 18.90
CA PRO A 475 12.41 -16.88 18.73
C PRO A 475 12.44 -16.07 17.45
N ALA A 476 13.26 -15.03 17.44
CA ALA A 476 13.45 -14.12 16.32
C ALA A 476 13.81 -14.86 15.02
N PHE A 477 13.10 -14.59 13.94
CA PHE A 477 13.30 -15.17 12.61
C PHE A 477 13.65 -16.66 12.69
N GLY A 478 12.74 -17.43 13.29
CA GLY A 478 13.01 -18.78 13.65
C GLY A 478 11.77 -19.64 13.81
N TYR A 479 11.89 -20.69 14.56
CA TYR A 479 10.78 -21.60 14.82
C TYR A 479 10.82 -22.16 16.25
N ARG A 480 9.66 -22.66 16.69
CA ARG A 480 9.49 -23.45 17.91
C ARG A 480 8.51 -24.58 17.67
N GLN A 481 8.84 -25.80 18.15
CA GLN A 481 7.96 -26.95 18.15
C GLN A 481 7.12 -26.97 19.42
N PHE A 482 5.83 -27.24 19.26
CA PHE A 482 4.88 -27.47 20.32
C PHE A 482 4.36 -28.91 20.25
N ARG A 483 4.06 -29.49 21.42
CA ARG A 483 3.63 -30.89 21.54
C ARG A 483 2.32 -30.96 22.30
N LEU A 484 1.29 -31.57 21.72
CA LEU A 484 0.03 -31.93 22.37
C LEU A 484 0.07 -33.39 22.80
N ARG A 485 0.10 -33.65 24.09
CA ARG A 485 0.23 -35.03 24.65
C ARG A 485 -1.14 -35.68 24.83
N LYS A 486 -1.47 -36.72 24.05
CA LYS A 486 -2.80 -37.35 24.02
C LYS A 486 -3.11 -38.18 25.30
N THR A 487 -2.11 -38.76 25.92
CA THR A 487 -2.24 -39.67 27.06
C THR A 487 -2.25 -39.02 28.44
N ALA A 488 -1.95 -37.69 28.47
CA ALA A 488 -1.94 -36.94 29.70
C ALA A 488 -3.19 -36.07 29.81
N THR A 489 -3.72 -35.87 31.00
CA THR A 489 -4.80 -34.93 31.26
C THR A 489 -4.35 -33.88 32.26
N VAL A 490 -4.67 -32.63 31.99
CA VAL A 490 -4.44 -31.54 32.93
C VAL A 490 -5.77 -30.96 33.40
N PRO A 491 -5.85 -30.44 34.65
CA PRO A 491 -6.99 -29.66 35.06
C PRO A 491 -7.16 -28.47 34.12
N SER A 492 -8.39 -28.14 33.80
CA SER A 492 -8.63 -26.88 33.06
C SER A 492 -8.07 -25.72 33.88
N PRO A 493 -7.20 -24.89 33.29
CA PRO A 493 -6.66 -23.75 34.02
C PRO A 493 -7.79 -22.79 34.41
N MET A 494 -7.64 -22.14 35.57
CA MET A 494 -8.57 -21.08 35.95
C MET A 494 -8.49 -19.95 34.91
N SER A 495 -9.66 -19.49 34.47
CA SER A 495 -9.71 -18.40 33.50
C SER A 495 -9.28 -17.09 34.16
N ALA A 496 -8.28 -16.41 33.57
CA ALA A 496 -7.95 -15.03 33.88
C ALA A 496 -8.84 -14.03 33.13
N ILE A 497 -9.74 -14.53 32.28
CA ILE A 497 -10.65 -13.73 31.46
C ILE A 497 -12.09 -14.03 31.85
N HIS A 498 -12.90 -12.99 31.94
CA HIS A 498 -14.33 -13.10 32.11
C HIS A 498 -15.06 -12.33 31.00
N ALA A 499 -16.07 -12.97 30.40
CA ALA A 499 -16.95 -12.34 29.43
C ALA A 499 -18.41 -12.56 29.79
N THR A 500 -19.18 -11.51 29.60
CA THR A 500 -20.64 -11.47 29.62
C THR A 500 -21.12 -10.71 28.40
N GLU A 501 -22.42 -10.71 28.13
CA GLU A 501 -22.98 -9.87 27.07
C GLU A 501 -22.80 -8.35 27.32
N LYS A 502 -22.47 -7.96 28.56
CA LYS A 502 -22.23 -6.55 28.93
C LYS A 502 -20.77 -6.13 28.88
N GLY A 503 -19.83 -7.06 28.77
CA GLY A 503 -18.41 -6.73 28.72
C GLY A 503 -17.51 -7.91 28.89
N MET A 504 -16.21 -7.64 28.79
CA MET A 504 -15.14 -8.61 28.99
C MET A 504 -13.96 -7.93 29.71
N GLU A 505 -13.17 -8.72 30.43
CA GLU A 505 -12.10 -8.21 31.28
C GLU A 505 -10.94 -9.22 31.37
N ASN A 506 -9.71 -8.70 31.30
CA ASN A 506 -8.49 -9.40 31.65
C ASN A 506 -7.66 -8.58 32.67
N GLU A 507 -6.40 -8.89 32.86
CA GLU A 507 -5.49 -8.23 33.80
C GLU A 507 -5.31 -6.74 33.47
N HIS A 508 -5.32 -6.38 32.18
CA HIS A 508 -4.95 -5.05 31.66
C HIS A 508 -6.16 -4.21 31.24
N LEU A 509 -7.17 -4.82 30.64
CA LEU A 509 -8.31 -4.10 30.06
C LEU A 509 -9.62 -4.56 30.66
N ARG A 510 -10.53 -3.60 30.87
CA ARG A 510 -11.97 -3.84 31.04
C ARG A 510 -12.72 -3.19 29.89
N VAL A 511 -13.43 -4.00 29.13
CA VAL A 511 -14.28 -3.59 27.98
C VAL A 511 -15.73 -3.69 28.41
N THR A 512 -16.50 -2.63 28.22
CA THR A 512 -17.94 -2.60 28.50
C THR A 512 -18.70 -2.29 27.22
N PHE A 513 -19.74 -3.05 26.89
CA PHE A 513 -20.58 -2.85 25.71
C PHE A 513 -21.85 -2.11 26.05
N ALA A 514 -22.20 -1.11 25.24
CA ALA A 514 -23.48 -0.42 25.30
C ALA A 514 -24.55 -1.14 24.46
N GLU A 515 -25.83 -0.81 24.69
CA GLU A 515 -26.95 -1.41 23.97
C GLU A 515 -26.98 -1.13 22.47
N ASP A 516 -26.31 -0.05 22.02
CA ASP A 516 -26.16 0.31 20.61
C ASP A 516 -24.97 -0.39 19.93
N GLY A 517 -24.18 -1.19 20.68
CA GLY A 517 -23.01 -1.91 20.18
C GLY A 517 -21.71 -1.15 20.26
N THR A 518 -21.73 0.09 20.73
CA THR A 518 -20.50 0.84 21.05
C THR A 518 -19.86 0.26 22.31
N LEU A 519 -18.58 0.59 22.54
CA LEU A 519 -17.85 0.08 23.70
C LEU A 519 -17.09 1.18 24.45
N SER A 520 -16.85 0.97 25.73
CA SER A 520 -15.82 1.67 26.49
C SER A 520 -14.68 0.73 26.83
N ILE A 521 -13.48 1.26 26.93
CA ILE A 521 -12.28 0.53 27.38
C ILE A 521 -11.70 1.29 28.56
N TYR A 522 -11.62 0.60 29.69
CA TYR A 522 -10.84 1.06 30.84
C TYR A 522 -9.48 0.38 30.83
N ASP A 523 -8.44 1.14 30.62
CA ASP A 523 -7.05 0.71 30.72
C ASP A 523 -6.64 0.69 32.20
N LYS A 524 -6.50 -0.51 32.76
CA LYS A 524 -6.18 -0.72 34.18
C LYS A 524 -4.74 -0.32 34.52
N ASP A 525 -3.81 -0.45 33.56
CA ASP A 525 -2.41 -0.12 33.78
C ASP A 525 -2.21 1.39 33.94
N SER A 526 -2.96 2.19 33.19
CA SER A 526 -2.94 3.66 33.30
C SER A 526 -3.99 4.22 34.25
N GLY A 527 -5.00 3.42 34.65
CA GLY A 527 -6.15 3.85 35.43
C GLY A 527 -7.09 4.78 34.64
N ALA A 528 -7.21 4.62 33.34
CA ALA A 528 -7.84 5.58 32.44
C ALA A 528 -8.91 4.97 31.53
N GLU A 529 -10.01 5.72 31.33
CA GLU A 529 -10.94 5.45 30.21
C GLU A 529 -10.25 5.88 28.89
N VAL A 530 -10.27 5.02 27.88
CA VAL A 530 -9.65 5.30 26.58
C VAL A 530 -10.47 6.31 25.78
N PHE A 531 -11.80 6.24 25.87
CA PHE A 531 -12.70 7.07 25.08
C PHE A 531 -13.33 8.19 25.89
N ARG A 532 -13.54 9.34 25.23
CA ARG A 532 -14.13 10.52 25.82
C ARG A 532 -15.65 10.53 25.67
N GLY A 533 -16.34 10.79 26.80
CA GLY A 533 -17.79 11.00 26.80
C GLY A 533 -18.62 9.72 26.73
N ALA A 534 -19.95 9.88 26.71
CA ALA A 534 -20.90 8.78 26.81
C ALA A 534 -21.12 7.98 25.51
N LYS A 535 -20.59 8.45 24.38
CA LYS A 535 -20.83 7.80 23.09
C LYS A 535 -19.96 6.55 22.84
N GLY A 536 -18.92 6.35 23.66
CA GLY A 536 -18.01 5.21 23.52
C GLY A 536 -17.19 5.23 22.23
N GLY A 537 -16.39 4.16 22.02
CA GLY A 537 -15.61 3.91 20.81
C GLY A 537 -16.23 2.85 19.88
N ALA A 538 -15.65 2.69 18.72
CA ALA A 538 -16.10 1.81 17.63
C ALA A 538 -17.53 2.11 17.16
N ARG A 539 -17.96 3.36 17.25
CA ARG A 539 -19.26 3.78 16.74
C ARG A 539 -19.26 3.72 15.22
N ALA A 540 -20.11 2.91 14.64
CA ALA A 540 -20.23 2.72 13.20
C ALA A 540 -21.11 3.84 12.61
N VAL A 541 -20.46 4.88 12.08
CA VAL A 541 -21.10 6.11 11.59
C VAL A 541 -21.27 6.04 10.07
N VAL A 542 -22.47 6.34 9.60
CA VAL A 542 -22.79 6.46 8.18
C VAL A 542 -22.86 7.92 7.81
N LEU A 543 -22.04 8.33 6.81
CA LEU A 543 -22.00 9.69 6.30
C LEU A 543 -22.51 9.73 4.86
N ASP A 544 -23.12 10.86 4.48
CA ASP A 544 -23.52 11.13 3.11
C ASP A 544 -22.32 11.32 2.21
N ASP A 545 -22.41 10.84 0.98
CA ASP A 545 -21.39 10.97 -0.04
C ASP A 545 -22.00 11.11 -1.44
N GLN A 546 -22.26 12.33 -1.85
CA GLN A 546 -22.81 12.67 -3.17
C GLN A 546 -21.72 12.93 -4.22
N SER A 547 -20.45 12.60 -3.89
CA SER A 547 -19.33 12.82 -4.79
C SER A 547 -19.17 11.68 -5.80
N ASP A 548 -18.35 11.95 -6.82
CA ASP A 548 -17.94 10.95 -7.81
C ASP A 548 -17.00 9.89 -7.20
N THR A 549 -16.55 8.94 -8.01
CA THR A 549 -15.68 7.84 -7.55
C THR A 549 -14.40 8.34 -6.88
N TRP A 550 -13.80 9.40 -7.39
CA TRP A 550 -12.57 10.02 -6.85
C TRP A 550 -12.82 10.91 -5.64
N SER A 551 -14.05 11.38 -5.42
CA SER A 551 -14.41 12.47 -4.50
C SER A 551 -13.72 13.79 -4.86
N HIS A 552 -13.78 14.17 -6.15
CA HIS A 552 -13.23 15.44 -6.59
C HIS A 552 -13.83 16.63 -5.83
N GLY A 553 -12.95 17.51 -5.34
CA GLY A 553 -13.35 18.69 -4.56
C GLY A 553 -13.77 18.40 -3.12
N VAL A 554 -13.80 17.15 -2.68
CA VAL A 554 -14.05 16.76 -1.30
C VAL A 554 -12.70 16.66 -0.55
N ARG A 555 -12.66 17.18 0.68
CA ARG A 555 -11.53 16.99 1.59
C ARG A 555 -11.90 16.18 2.83
N ALA A 556 -13.15 16.26 3.26
CA ALA A 556 -13.66 15.58 4.44
C ALA A 556 -15.10 15.12 4.21
N TYR A 557 -15.47 13.98 4.76
CA TYR A 557 -16.85 13.52 4.85
C TYR A 557 -17.39 13.94 6.22
N THR A 558 -18.37 14.85 6.25
CA THR A 558 -18.85 15.49 7.49
C THR A 558 -20.30 15.18 7.83
N ASP A 559 -21.14 14.92 6.82
CA ASP A 559 -22.60 14.88 6.95
C ASP A 559 -23.06 13.51 7.47
N GLU A 560 -23.12 13.37 8.81
CA GLU A 560 -23.58 12.17 9.46
C GLU A 560 -25.09 11.99 9.26
N VAL A 561 -25.50 10.92 8.54
CA VAL A 561 -26.89 10.58 8.22
C VAL A 561 -27.43 9.45 9.08
N GLY A 562 -26.60 8.76 9.85
CA GLY A 562 -27.01 7.75 10.80
C GLY A 562 -25.87 6.94 11.37
N THR A 563 -26.25 5.94 12.16
CA THR A 563 -25.33 4.97 12.78
C THR A 563 -25.95 3.59 12.76
N PHE A 564 -25.08 2.58 12.72
CA PHE A 564 -25.53 1.22 13.03
C PHE A 564 -26.01 1.15 14.47
N GLY A 565 -27.12 0.48 14.71
CA GLY A 565 -27.75 0.38 16.02
C GLY A 565 -28.49 -0.94 16.20
N ASN A 566 -29.38 -1.01 17.23
CA ASN A 566 -30.13 -2.22 17.59
C ASN A 566 -29.19 -3.42 17.81
N ALA A 567 -28.13 -3.23 18.53
CA ALA A 567 -27.09 -4.24 18.69
C ALA A 567 -27.60 -5.43 19.52
N ARG A 568 -27.24 -6.62 19.05
CA ARG A 568 -27.46 -7.87 19.79
C ARG A 568 -26.09 -8.43 20.17
N LEU A 569 -25.87 -8.56 21.46
CA LEU A 569 -24.63 -9.04 22.04
C LEU A 569 -24.76 -10.52 22.42
N ARG A 570 -23.73 -11.30 22.16
CA ARG A 570 -23.68 -12.73 22.53
C ARG A 570 -22.24 -13.12 22.87
N VAL A 571 -22.06 -13.81 23.99
CA VAL A 571 -20.78 -14.46 24.31
C VAL A 571 -20.63 -15.71 23.42
N LEU A 572 -19.56 -15.79 22.67
CA LEU A 572 -19.20 -16.95 21.84
C LEU A 572 -18.17 -17.84 22.55
N GLU A 573 -17.20 -17.22 23.22
CA GLU A 573 -16.12 -17.91 23.93
C GLU A 573 -15.87 -17.22 25.28
N ASN A 574 -15.64 -18.01 26.28
CA ASN A 574 -15.29 -17.57 27.64
C ASN A 574 -14.30 -18.58 28.24
N GLY A 575 -13.18 -18.73 27.56
CA GLY A 575 -12.17 -19.74 27.89
C GLY A 575 -10.98 -19.17 28.61
N PRO A 576 -10.00 -20.01 28.98
CA PRO A 576 -8.90 -19.55 29.80
C PRO A 576 -7.93 -18.59 29.07
N LEU A 577 -7.85 -18.70 27.74
CA LEU A 577 -6.92 -17.91 26.92
C LEU A 577 -7.60 -16.74 26.22
N ARG A 578 -8.83 -16.93 25.71
CA ARG A 578 -9.54 -15.94 24.92
C ARG A 578 -11.02 -15.90 25.32
N ALA A 579 -11.55 -14.68 25.42
CA ALA A 579 -12.97 -14.43 25.44
C ALA A 579 -13.40 -13.74 24.15
N THR A 580 -14.59 -14.08 23.62
CA THR A 580 -15.13 -13.48 22.41
C THR A 580 -16.60 -13.10 22.64
N VAL A 581 -16.89 -11.81 22.38
CA VAL A 581 -18.26 -11.28 22.38
C VAL A 581 -18.60 -10.79 20.98
N ARG A 582 -19.68 -11.34 20.41
CA ARG A 582 -20.21 -10.92 19.11
C ARG A 582 -21.24 -9.83 19.30
N ALA A 583 -21.06 -8.73 18.59
CA ALA A 583 -22.04 -7.66 18.44
C ALA A 583 -22.57 -7.69 17.00
N ARG A 584 -23.92 -7.72 16.85
CA ARG A 584 -24.58 -7.58 15.55
C ARG A 584 -25.49 -6.37 15.58
N SER A 585 -25.35 -5.49 14.60
CA SER A 585 -26.15 -4.28 14.45
C SER A 585 -26.57 -4.08 13.00
N SER A 586 -27.43 -3.11 12.72
CA SER A 586 -27.95 -2.85 11.38
C SER A 586 -28.15 -1.36 11.12
N TYR A 587 -28.12 -1.00 9.84
CA TYR A 587 -28.45 0.31 9.31
C TYR A 587 -29.06 0.14 7.91
N GLY A 588 -30.25 0.70 7.66
CA GLY A 588 -30.92 0.55 6.36
C GLY A 588 -31.05 -0.91 5.95
N ALA A 589 -30.55 -1.28 4.79
CA ALA A 589 -30.48 -2.65 4.29
C ALA A 589 -29.20 -3.39 4.70
N SER A 590 -28.28 -2.71 5.36
CA SER A 590 -26.94 -3.20 5.69
C SER A 590 -26.85 -3.82 7.07
N SER A 591 -25.98 -4.80 7.26
CA SER A 591 -25.69 -5.42 8.56
C SER A 591 -24.21 -5.38 8.91
N LEU A 592 -23.92 -5.30 10.21
CA LEU A 592 -22.57 -5.27 10.76
C LEU A 592 -22.46 -6.32 11.87
N GLN A 593 -21.44 -7.18 11.79
CA GLN A 593 -21.02 -8.08 12.83
C GLN A 593 -19.60 -7.78 13.25
N ILE A 594 -19.37 -7.62 14.54
CA ILE A 594 -18.04 -7.49 15.13
C ILE A 594 -17.86 -8.57 16.19
N ASP A 595 -16.85 -9.41 16.04
CA ASP A 595 -16.40 -10.35 17.05
C ASP A 595 -15.23 -9.71 17.80
N TRP A 596 -15.53 -9.20 18.99
CA TRP A 596 -14.55 -8.62 19.88
C TRP A 596 -13.83 -9.73 20.65
N MET A 597 -12.51 -9.78 20.58
CA MET A 597 -11.69 -10.81 21.21
C MET A 597 -10.67 -10.20 22.16
N LEU A 598 -10.68 -10.66 23.40
CA LEU A 598 -9.74 -10.31 24.44
C LEU A 598 -8.94 -11.54 24.84
N TYR A 599 -7.61 -11.43 24.88
CA TYR A 599 -6.73 -12.51 25.28
C TYR A 599 -6.18 -12.32 26.68
N ALA A 600 -5.87 -13.43 27.40
CA ALA A 600 -5.18 -13.39 28.68
C ALA A 600 -3.81 -12.71 28.51
N GLY A 601 -3.47 -11.77 29.42
CA GLY A 601 -2.21 -11.06 29.39
C GLY A 601 -2.05 -10.05 28.25
N ALA A 602 -3.05 -9.86 27.37
CA ALA A 602 -2.96 -8.91 26.28
C ALA A 602 -3.39 -7.49 26.68
N ARG A 603 -2.63 -6.51 26.20
CA ARG A 603 -2.96 -5.07 26.32
C ARG A 603 -3.72 -4.56 25.09
N THR A 604 -4.20 -5.46 24.24
CA THR A 604 -4.88 -5.16 22.99
C THR A 604 -6.26 -5.78 22.96
N LEU A 605 -7.20 -5.10 22.30
CA LEU A 605 -8.51 -5.65 21.95
C LEU A 605 -8.56 -5.88 20.45
N GLU A 606 -8.79 -7.13 20.04
CA GLU A 606 -8.92 -7.50 18.61
C GLU A 606 -10.40 -7.49 18.19
N ALA A 607 -10.65 -7.13 16.93
CA ALA A 607 -11.96 -7.20 16.31
C ALA A 607 -11.88 -7.95 14.97
N ARG A 608 -12.77 -8.91 14.74
CA ARG A 608 -13.08 -9.45 13.42
C ARG A 608 -14.38 -8.85 12.95
N VAL A 609 -14.31 -8.12 11.87
CA VAL A 609 -15.43 -7.35 11.34
C VAL A 609 -15.95 -8.00 10.08
N THR A 610 -17.27 -8.17 10.01
CA THR A 610 -17.99 -8.53 8.80
C THR A 610 -19.05 -7.45 8.58
N VAL A 611 -19.01 -6.78 7.45
CA VAL A 611 -20.00 -5.82 7.01
C VAL A 611 -20.65 -6.32 5.74
N ASP A 612 -22.00 -6.42 5.73
CA ASP A 612 -22.80 -6.68 4.54
C ASP A 612 -23.44 -5.35 4.15
N TRP A 613 -22.84 -4.68 3.12
CA TRP A 613 -23.13 -3.29 2.77
C TRP A 613 -24.07 -3.20 1.56
N HIS A 614 -25.14 -2.41 1.69
CA HIS A 614 -26.16 -2.22 0.66
C HIS A 614 -26.60 -0.75 0.50
N GLU A 615 -25.81 0.19 1.01
CA GLU A 615 -26.15 1.61 0.91
C GLU A 615 -25.41 2.26 -0.29
N HIS A 616 -26.11 3.17 -0.95
CA HIS A 616 -25.62 3.93 -2.09
C HIS A 616 -25.32 5.37 -1.67
N GLN A 617 -24.30 6.00 -2.28
CA GLN A 617 -23.85 7.37 -2.00
C GLN A 617 -23.65 7.61 -0.49
N LYS A 618 -23.03 6.66 0.17
CA LYS A 618 -22.69 6.71 1.59
C LYS A 618 -21.35 6.06 1.88
N ILE A 619 -20.72 6.51 2.94
CA ILE A 619 -19.48 5.93 3.48
C ILE A 619 -19.70 5.52 4.92
N LEU A 620 -19.23 4.34 5.30
CA LEU A 620 -19.20 3.84 6.66
C LEU A 620 -17.84 4.14 7.29
N LYS A 621 -17.82 4.76 8.48
CA LYS A 621 -16.62 4.94 9.27
C LYS A 621 -16.78 4.42 10.68
N PHE A 622 -15.69 3.88 11.27
CA PHE A 622 -15.62 3.64 12.70
C PHE A 622 -15.00 4.82 13.41
N SER A 623 -15.66 5.32 14.45
CA SER A 623 -15.29 6.50 15.24
C SER A 623 -14.74 6.10 16.62
N PHE A 624 -13.61 6.66 16.99
CA PHE A 624 -12.89 6.42 18.24
C PHE A 624 -12.53 7.77 18.89
N PRO A 625 -13.40 8.33 19.74
CA PRO A 625 -13.17 9.62 20.40
C PRO A 625 -12.19 9.45 21.58
N VAL A 626 -10.90 9.52 21.32
CA VAL A 626 -9.83 9.28 22.31
C VAL A 626 -9.80 10.40 23.37
N ASP A 627 -9.68 10.04 24.67
CA ASP A 627 -9.68 11.02 25.75
C ASP A 627 -8.28 11.57 26.05
N VAL A 628 -7.81 12.45 25.17
CA VAL A 628 -6.54 13.16 25.30
C VAL A 628 -6.71 14.67 25.07
N GLN A 629 -5.76 15.48 25.56
CA GLN A 629 -5.62 16.89 25.25
C GLN A 629 -4.51 17.07 24.21
N ASN A 630 -4.59 18.14 23.41
CA ASN A 630 -3.61 18.44 22.34
C ASN A 630 -3.35 17.23 21.42
N PRO A 631 -4.39 16.67 20.78
CA PRO A 631 -4.28 15.44 19.99
C PRO A 631 -3.33 15.61 18.82
N ARG A 632 -2.48 14.59 18.62
CA ARG A 632 -1.50 14.51 17.53
C ARG A 632 -1.69 13.19 16.79
N PRO A 633 -2.36 13.20 15.66
CA PRO A 633 -2.52 11.98 14.86
C PRO A 633 -1.25 11.68 14.07
N THR A 634 -0.82 10.43 14.13
CA THR A 634 0.31 9.90 13.37
C THR A 634 -0.17 8.74 12.51
N TYR A 635 0.13 8.82 11.22
CA TYR A 635 -0.28 7.83 10.23
C TYR A 635 0.94 7.08 9.71
N GLU A 636 0.87 5.77 9.62
CA GLU A 636 1.84 5.02 8.86
C GLU A 636 1.72 5.36 7.37
N ILE A 637 2.85 5.61 6.72
CA ILE A 637 2.99 5.77 5.28
C ILE A 637 4.07 4.79 4.77
N PRO A 638 4.24 4.58 3.46
CA PRO A 638 5.26 3.67 2.94
C PRO A 638 6.67 3.96 3.51
N TYR A 639 7.26 3.00 4.24
CA TYR A 639 8.56 3.12 4.93
C TYR A 639 8.70 4.29 5.91
N GLY A 640 7.62 4.70 6.56
CA GLY A 640 7.71 5.77 7.54
C GLY A 640 6.37 6.14 8.17
N TYR A 641 6.32 7.35 8.66
CA TYR A 641 5.11 7.92 9.25
C TYR A 641 4.96 9.40 8.94
N LYS A 642 3.73 9.92 9.08
CA LYS A 642 3.42 11.35 8.95
C LYS A 642 2.52 11.79 10.10
N VAL A 643 2.89 12.88 10.76
CA VAL A 643 1.99 13.59 11.67
C VAL A 643 1.14 14.55 10.85
N ARG A 644 -0.20 14.49 11.00
CA ARG A 644 -1.14 15.33 10.26
C ARG A 644 -1.99 16.15 11.21
N LYS A 645 -2.85 17.00 10.66
CA LYS A 645 -3.73 17.88 11.42
C LYS A 645 -4.98 17.14 11.88
N THR A 646 -5.70 17.77 12.82
CA THR A 646 -6.97 17.28 13.38
C THR A 646 -8.18 18.03 12.80
N GLU A 647 -8.11 18.41 11.53
CA GLU A 647 -9.13 19.22 10.83
C GLU A 647 -10.24 18.38 10.19
N GLY A 648 -10.11 17.03 10.21
CA GLY A 648 -11.11 16.12 9.67
C GLY A 648 -10.89 15.75 8.22
N ASP A 649 -9.80 16.19 7.60
CA ASP A 649 -9.43 15.79 6.24
C ASP A 649 -9.35 14.25 6.13
N GLU A 650 -9.77 13.72 4.99
CA GLU A 650 -9.61 12.30 4.66
C GLU A 650 -8.20 12.08 4.14
N ASP A 651 -7.44 11.29 4.85
CA ASP A 651 -6.01 11.07 4.60
C ASP A 651 -5.70 9.60 4.31
N PRO A 652 -4.74 9.31 3.44
CA PRO A 652 -4.23 7.95 3.25
C PRO A 652 -3.37 7.51 4.42
N GLY A 653 -3.47 6.25 4.81
CA GLY A 653 -2.56 5.60 5.76
C GLY A 653 -2.39 4.14 5.43
N GLN A 654 -1.38 3.51 6.04
CA GLN A 654 -1.09 2.10 5.85
C GLN A 654 -1.82 1.24 6.91
N ARG A 655 -1.10 0.42 7.64
CA ARG A 655 -1.64 -0.57 8.59
C ARG A 655 -2.15 0.04 9.89
N TRP A 656 -1.61 1.19 10.31
CA TRP A 656 -1.95 1.79 11.58
C TRP A 656 -2.06 3.32 11.52
N ILE A 657 -2.88 3.81 12.44
CA ILE A 657 -2.97 5.22 12.84
C ILE A 657 -2.91 5.29 14.35
N ASP A 658 -2.19 6.23 14.89
CA ASP A 658 -2.13 6.55 16.31
C ASP A 658 -2.69 7.94 16.58
N LEU A 659 -3.47 8.08 17.64
CA LEU A 659 -3.89 9.37 18.17
C LEU A 659 -3.38 9.52 19.59
N SER A 660 -2.26 10.19 19.75
CA SER A 660 -1.64 10.51 21.03
C SER A 660 -1.89 11.95 21.45
N GLY A 661 -1.78 12.22 22.76
CA GLY A 661 -1.88 13.55 23.33
C GLY A 661 -1.57 13.52 24.83
N GLU A 662 -1.94 14.57 25.56
CA GLU A 662 -1.71 14.67 26.98
C GLU A 662 -2.94 14.20 27.77
N ARG A 663 -2.70 13.43 28.83
CA ARG A 663 -3.68 13.04 29.82
C ARG A 663 -3.07 13.06 31.23
N ALA A 664 -3.65 13.83 32.12
CA ALA A 664 -3.15 13.99 33.50
C ALA A 664 -1.63 14.29 33.59
N GLY A 665 -1.11 15.10 32.63
CA GLY A 665 0.31 15.48 32.59
C GLY A 665 1.25 14.40 32.06
N LYS A 666 0.71 13.32 31.45
CA LYS A 666 1.46 12.25 30.80
C LYS A 666 1.00 12.08 29.36
N GLU A 667 1.88 11.59 28.51
CA GLU A 667 1.50 11.18 27.15
C GLU A 667 0.69 9.89 27.20
N TYR A 668 -0.42 9.88 26.49
CA TYR A 668 -1.35 8.76 26.35
C TYR A 668 -1.89 8.70 24.93
N GLY A 669 -2.22 7.52 24.42
CA GLY A 669 -2.75 7.37 23.07
C GLY A 669 -3.49 6.08 22.84
N LEU A 670 -4.09 6.01 21.64
CA LEU A 670 -4.71 4.83 21.08
C LEU A 670 -4.18 4.62 19.65
N ALA A 671 -3.52 3.51 19.42
CA ALA A 671 -3.23 3.05 18.06
C ALA A 671 -4.35 2.12 17.59
N VAL A 672 -4.85 2.38 16.38
CA VAL A 672 -5.79 1.53 15.65
C VAL A 672 -5.05 0.89 14.49
N ILE A 673 -4.90 -0.43 14.54
CA ILE A 673 -4.19 -1.25 13.55
C ILE A 673 -5.22 -2.05 12.77
N ASN A 674 -5.04 -2.25 11.46
CA ASN A 674 -5.93 -3.07 10.65
C ASN A 674 -5.22 -3.74 9.46
N ASP A 675 -5.86 -4.75 8.87
CA ASP A 675 -5.30 -5.54 7.77
C ASP A 675 -5.88 -5.24 6.38
N ALA A 676 -6.70 -4.17 6.22
CA ALA A 676 -7.42 -3.96 4.96
C ALA A 676 -7.74 -2.51 4.57
N LYS A 677 -7.72 -1.55 5.50
CA LYS A 677 -8.24 -0.20 5.30
C LYS A 677 -7.11 0.83 5.19
N TYR A 678 -7.35 1.88 4.37
CA TYR A 678 -6.33 2.89 4.03
C TYR A 678 -6.83 4.32 4.14
N GLY A 679 -8.16 4.55 4.29
CA GLY A 679 -8.74 5.87 4.51
C GLY A 679 -8.93 6.15 5.99
N TYR A 680 -8.48 7.31 6.44
CA TYR A 680 -8.59 7.74 7.83
C TYR A 680 -8.89 9.22 7.91
N SER A 681 -9.52 9.65 9.01
CA SER A 681 -9.64 11.08 9.32
C SER A 681 -9.58 11.30 10.82
N VAL A 682 -9.12 12.47 11.24
CA VAL A 682 -9.13 12.87 12.65
C VAL A 682 -9.70 14.27 12.78
N GLN A 683 -10.83 14.39 13.48
CA GLN A 683 -11.44 15.68 13.78
C GLN A 683 -11.39 15.93 15.29
N GLY A 684 -10.53 16.85 15.71
CA GLY A 684 -10.24 17.04 17.14
C GLY A 684 -9.72 15.73 17.77
N ASN A 685 -10.51 15.13 18.66
CA ASN A 685 -10.18 13.88 19.36
C ASN A 685 -10.80 12.63 18.70
N ASP A 686 -11.60 12.80 17.66
CA ASP A 686 -12.31 11.71 17.02
C ASP A 686 -11.47 11.14 15.86
N LEU A 687 -10.81 10.01 16.10
CA LEU A 687 -10.13 9.22 15.11
C LEU A 687 -11.16 8.35 14.38
N ARG A 688 -11.19 8.41 13.04
CA ARG A 688 -12.09 7.63 12.22
C ARG A 688 -11.33 6.78 11.20
N VAL A 689 -11.79 5.54 11.03
CA VAL A 689 -11.33 4.61 9.99
C VAL A 689 -12.44 4.44 8.96
N SER A 690 -12.15 4.67 7.70
CA SER A 690 -13.08 4.48 6.58
C SER A 690 -13.16 3.02 6.21
N ILE A 691 -14.37 2.44 6.20
CA ILE A 691 -14.58 1.01 6.12
C ILE A 691 -15.01 0.58 4.72
N VAL A 692 -16.14 1.11 4.22
CA VAL A 692 -16.68 0.84 2.88
C VAL A 692 -17.34 2.08 2.32
N ARG A 693 -17.40 2.20 0.99
CA ARG A 693 -17.95 3.35 0.31
C ARG A 693 -18.82 2.94 -0.88
N GLY A 694 -20.11 3.24 -0.84
CA GLY A 694 -21.07 2.94 -1.90
C GLY A 694 -21.06 3.98 -3.02
N ALA A 695 -19.93 4.18 -3.69
CA ALA A 695 -19.80 5.01 -4.89
C ALA A 695 -20.19 4.22 -6.15
N VAL A 696 -20.42 4.91 -7.26
CA VAL A 696 -20.58 4.28 -8.59
C VAL A 696 -19.20 3.92 -9.15
N TYR A 697 -19.07 2.82 -9.87
CA TYR A 697 -17.81 2.47 -10.54
C TYR A 697 -17.43 3.48 -11.60
N ALA A 698 -16.19 3.94 -11.57
CA ALA A 698 -15.55 4.80 -12.58
C ALA A 698 -16.40 6.05 -12.97
N GLN A 699 -17.23 6.55 -12.04
CA GLN A 699 -18.04 7.74 -12.29
C GLN A 699 -17.17 8.98 -12.14
N HIS A 700 -17.13 9.79 -13.20
CA HIS A 700 -16.52 11.11 -13.21
C HIS A 700 -17.49 12.16 -13.77
N GLU A 701 -18.10 11.84 -14.89
CA GLU A 701 -19.11 12.67 -15.57
C GLU A 701 -20.36 11.83 -15.89
N PRO A 702 -21.57 12.32 -15.63
CA PRO A 702 -21.83 13.58 -14.95
C PRO A 702 -21.50 13.54 -13.45
N ALA A 703 -21.05 14.64 -12.87
CA ALA A 703 -20.73 14.71 -11.43
C ALA A 703 -21.94 14.39 -10.55
N LYS A 704 -23.15 14.68 -11.04
CA LYS A 704 -24.43 14.28 -10.42
C LYS A 704 -25.07 13.16 -11.24
N LEU A 705 -25.42 12.10 -10.54
CA LEU A 705 -26.16 10.98 -11.13
C LEU A 705 -27.55 11.39 -11.61
N GLU A 706 -27.98 10.82 -12.74
CA GLU A 706 -29.35 10.98 -13.20
C GLU A 706 -30.31 10.24 -12.27
N PRO A 707 -31.46 10.85 -11.86
CA PRO A 707 -32.36 10.27 -10.87
C PRO A 707 -32.92 8.89 -11.22
N ASN A 708 -32.99 8.55 -12.51
CA ASN A 708 -33.53 7.28 -13.01
C ASN A 708 -32.46 6.45 -13.73
N GLY A 709 -31.18 6.77 -13.56
CA GLY A 709 -30.08 6.02 -14.15
C GLY A 709 -29.90 4.64 -13.46
N GLU A 710 -29.48 3.66 -14.23
CA GLU A 710 -29.04 2.37 -13.69
C GLU A 710 -27.53 2.40 -13.53
N TYR A 711 -27.03 2.13 -12.31
CA TYR A 711 -25.62 2.23 -11.97
C TYR A 711 -25.15 0.95 -11.28
N ILE A 712 -23.87 0.62 -11.47
CA ILE A 712 -23.18 -0.43 -10.73
C ILE A 712 -22.44 0.22 -9.55
N TRP A 713 -22.76 -0.23 -8.33
CA TRP A 713 -22.25 0.35 -7.09
C TRP A 713 -21.07 -0.44 -6.53
N GLN A 714 -20.09 0.27 -6.02
CA GLN A 714 -18.92 -0.32 -5.36
C GLN A 714 -19.27 -0.85 -3.98
N ASP A 715 -18.45 -1.76 -3.48
CA ASP A 715 -18.45 -2.29 -2.12
C ASP A 715 -19.79 -2.95 -1.66
N GLN A 716 -20.66 -3.34 -2.59
CA GLN A 716 -21.92 -4.00 -2.24
C GLN A 716 -21.66 -5.46 -1.82
N GLY A 717 -22.40 -5.90 -0.76
CA GLY A 717 -22.33 -7.25 -0.22
C GLY A 717 -21.35 -7.40 0.95
N GLU A 718 -20.99 -8.65 1.25
CA GLU A 718 -20.22 -9.01 2.44
C GLU A 718 -18.71 -8.72 2.25
N GLN A 719 -18.14 -8.00 3.21
CA GLN A 719 -16.71 -7.76 3.34
C GLN A 719 -16.23 -8.07 4.75
N THR A 720 -15.01 -8.58 4.86
CA THR A 720 -14.39 -8.94 6.14
C THR A 720 -13.01 -8.34 6.29
N PHE A 721 -12.67 -7.91 7.52
CA PHE A 721 -11.32 -7.46 7.88
C PHE A 721 -11.11 -7.62 9.38
N ARG A 722 -9.84 -7.44 9.83
CA ARG A 722 -9.50 -7.46 11.24
C ARG A 722 -8.97 -6.09 11.68
N MET A 723 -9.17 -5.80 12.96
CA MET A 723 -8.67 -4.58 13.59
C MET A 723 -8.15 -4.89 15.00
N LEU A 724 -7.15 -4.14 15.43
CA LEU A 724 -6.54 -4.23 16.75
C LEU A 724 -6.52 -2.85 17.38
N LEU A 725 -7.04 -2.71 18.58
CA LEU A 725 -6.97 -1.50 19.40
C LEU A 725 -5.86 -1.67 20.44
N LEU A 726 -4.91 -0.75 20.47
CA LEU A 726 -3.77 -0.73 21.39
C LEU A 726 -3.74 0.61 22.14
N PRO A 727 -4.40 0.70 23.31
CA PRO A 727 -4.20 1.82 24.23
C PRO A 727 -2.77 1.79 24.78
N HIS A 728 -2.15 2.96 24.97
CA HIS A 728 -0.80 3.00 25.48
C HIS A 728 -0.49 4.28 26.26
N THR A 729 0.49 4.19 27.16
CA THR A 729 1.12 5.30 27.83
C THR A 729 2.47 5.60 27.20
N GLY A 730 2.86 6.87 27.18
CA GLY A 730 4.09 7.32 26.52
C GLY A 730 3.97 7.41 25.00
N PRO A 731 5.06 7.75 24.30
CA PRO A 731 5.09 7.90 22.85
C PRO A 731 4.78 6.57 22.13
N TRP A 732 4.01 6.62 21.05
CA TRP A 732 3.68 5.45 20.23
C TRP A 732 4.94 4.70 19.74
N GLN A 733 6.06 5.42 19.52
CA GLN A 733 7.35 4.86 19.12
C GLN A 733 7.90 3.85 20.14
N ASP A 734 7.60 4.05 21.42
CA ASP A 734 8.10 3.20 22.51
C ASP A 734 7.03 2.20 23.00
N ALA A 735 5.79 2.34 22.49
CA ALA A 735 4.64 1.50 22.88
C ALA A 735 4.49 0.22 22.04
N GLY A 736 5.41 -0.05 21.12
CA GLY A 736 5.41 -1.26 20.29
C GLY A 736 4.37 -1.26 19.17
N VAL A 737 3.83 -0.10 18.76
CA VAL A 737 2.78 0.02 17.74
C VAL A 737 3.22 -0.61 16.40
N VAL A 738 4.46 -0.34 15.96
CA VAL A 738 4.98 -0.89 14.70
C VAL A 738 5.13 -2.42 14.78
N HIS A 739 5.66 -2.97 15.88
CA HIS A 739 5.76 -4.43 16.06
C HIS A 739 4.38 -5.08 16.09
N ALA A 740 3.42 -4.49 16.80
CA ALA A 740 2.06 -4.99 16.82
C ALA A 740 1.42 -4.99 15.43
N ALA A 741 1.67 -3.97 14.60
CA ALA A 741 1.19 -3.90 13.24
C ALA A 741 1.84 -4.97 12.32
N GLU A 742 3.16 -5.17 12.44
CA GLU A 742 3.88 -6.23 11.73
C GLU A 742 3.36 -7.62 12.11
N GLU A 743 3.22 -7.91 13.40
CA GLU A 743 2.71 -9.20 13.92
C GLU A 743 1.25 -9.45 13.54
N PHE A 744 0.42 -8.40 13.55
CA PHE A 744 -1.01 -8.50 13.24
C PHE A 744 -1.30 -8.75 11.77
N THR A 745 -0.47 -8.21 10.88
CA THR A 745 -0.68 -8.30 9.42
C THR A 745 0.11 -9.42 8.75
N ALA A 746 1.18 -9.91 9.36
CA ALA A 746 1.95 -11.02 8.82
C ALA A 746 1.20 -12.36 8.91
N ALA A 747 1.44 -13.24 7.95
CA ALA A 747 1.03 -14.62 8.07
C ALA A 747 1.85 -15.31 9.18
N VAL A 748 1.18 -16.11 10.02
CA VAL A 748 1.83 -16.97 11.01
C VAL A 748 1.88 -18.41 10.47
N PRO A 749 3.02 -18.87 9.93
CA PRO A 749 3.12 -20.22 9.38
C PRO A 749 3.12 -21.27 10.50
N VAL A 750 2.11 -22.14 10.49
CA VAL A 750 1.94 -23.25 11.44
C VAL A 750 1.82 -24.55 10.67
N PHE A 751 2.63 -25.55 11.03
CA PHE A 751 2.67 -26.82 10.32
C PHE A 751 2.54 -27.99 11.29
N TYR A 752 1.66 -28.91 10.93
CA TYR A 752 1.57 -30.21 11.57
C TYR A 752 2.75 -31.09 11.15
N GLN A 753 3.31 -31.82 12.12
CA GLN A 753 4.38 -32.80 11.88
C GLN A 753 3.92 -34.20 12.26
N GLY A 754 4.06 -35.14 11.34
CA GLY A 754 3.98 -36.56 11.64
C GLY A 754 5.23 -37.05 12.38
N ILE A 755 5.25 -38.34 12.74
CA ILE A 755 6.37 -38.97 13.45
C ILE A 755 7.53 -39.25 12.48
N HIS A 756 8.70 -38.69 12.77
CA HIS A 756 9.92 -38.90 11.99
C HIS A 756 11.18 -38.58 12.80
N PRO A 757 12.35 -39.13 12.42
CA PRO A 757 13.63 -38.74 13.00
C PRO A 757 14.04 -37.34 12.52
N GLY A 758 14.98 -36.72 13.25
CA GLY A 758 15.58 -35.46 12.89
C GLY A 758 16.81 -35.16 13.74
N THR A 759 17.59 -34.17 13.36
CA THR A 759 18.84 -33.78 14.05
C THR A 759 18.86 -32.30 14.44
N ARG A 760 17.88 -31.52 13.98
CA ARG A 760 17.80 -30.10 14.33
C ARG A 760 17.22 -29.92 15.73
N PRO A 761 17.56 -28.81 16.40
CA PRO A 761 16.94 -28.44 17.67
C PRO A 761 15.44 -28.20 17.51
N LEU A 762 14.69 -28.39 18.60
CA LEU A 762 13.24 -28.19 18.63
C LEU A 762 12.83 -26.71 18.58
N SER A 763 13.77 -25.80 18.80
CA SER A 763 13.60 -24.34 18.73
C SER A 763 14.91 -23.72 18.24
N ALA A 764 14.84 -22.71 17.36
CA ALA A 764 16.01 -22.04 16.81
C ALA A 764 15.67 -20.61 16.35
N SER A 765 16.69 -19.73 16.41
CA SER A 765 16.67 -18.37 15.86
C SER A 765 17.76 -18.25 14.80
N PHE A 766 17.51 -17.49 13.73
CA PHE A 766 18.42 -17.38 12.58
C PHE A 766 18.73 -15.95 12.16
N LEU A 767 17.95 -14.98 12.64
CA LEU A 767 18.22 -13.55 12.43
C LEU A 767 17.59 -12.76 13.57
N SER A 768 18.32 -11.80 14.14
CA SER A 768 17.78 -10.87 15.13
C SER A 768 18.38 -9.49 14.99
N VAL A 769 17.62 -8.49 15.47
CA VAL A 769 18.05 -7.10 15.61
C VAL A 769 17.98 -6.71 17.08
N ASP A 770 19.01 -6.03 17.58
CA ASP A 770 19.16 -5.69 19.01
C ASP A 770 18.42 -4.42 19.47
N VAL A 771 17.79 -3.69 18.54
CA VAL A 771 17.03 -2.46 18.82
C VAL A 771 15.61 -2.54 18.26
N PRO A 772 14.59 -2.02 18.97
CA PRO A 772 13.19 -2.20 18.57
C PRO A 772 12.73 -1.31 17.42
N ASN A 773 13.46 -0.22 17.13
CA ASN A 773 13.08 0.74 16.09
C ASN A 773 13.74 0.51 14.73
N VAL A 774 14.38 -0.65 14.53
CA VAL A 774 14.87 -1.10 13.22
C VAL A 774 14.16 -2.38 12.84
N VAL A 775 13.37 -2.34 11.79
CA VAL A 775 12.56 -3.46 11.30
C VAL A 775 13.21 -4.07 10.06
N VAL A 776 13.32 -5.40 10.01
CA VAL A 776 13.73 -6.16 8.83
C VAL A 776 12.48 -6.46 7.99
N SER A 777 12.27 -5.68 6.95
CA SER A 777 11.14 -5.87 6.02
C SER A 777 11.36 -7.04 5.07
N VAL A 778 12.58 -7.26 4.61
CA VAL A 778 12.92 -8.26 3.58
C VAL A 778 14.08 -9.14 4.01
N VAL A 779 13.94 -10.43 3.76
CA VAL A 779 15.04 -11.40 3.63
C VAL A 779 14.75 -12.25 2.40
N LYS A 780 15.55 -12.09 1.35
CA LYS A 780 15.35 -12.80 0.08
C LYS A 780 16.69 -13.16 -0.57
N LYS A 781 16.64 -14.01 -1.60
CA LYS A 781 17.78 -14.21 -2.49
C LYS A 781 17.96 -12.99 -3.40
N ALA A 782 19.20 -12.58 -3.67
CA ALA A 782 19.54 -11.51 -4.59
C ALA A 782 19.00 -11.76 -6.02
N GLU A 783 18.69 -10.68 -6.74
CA GLU A 783 18.33 -10.79 -8.15
C GLU A 783 19.50 -11.27 -9.02
N ASP A 784 20.74 -11.04 -8.56
CA ASP A 784 21.96 -11.51 -9.21
C ASP A 784 22.73 -12.43 -8.25
N GLY A 785 22.97 -13.67 -8.67
CA GLY A 785 23.78 -14.60 -7.91
C GLY A 785 23.06 -15.29 -6.75
N ASP A 786 23.81 -15.65 -5.71
CA ASP A 786 23.34 -16.52 -4.61
C ASP A 786 23.36 -15.84 -3.23
N ASP A 787 23.73 -14.56 -3.21
CA ASP A 787 23.76 -13.74 -2.00
C ASP A 787 22.34 -13.56 -1.43
N LEU A 788 22.27 -13.22 -0.14
CA LEU A 788 21.02 -12.79 0.47
C LEU A 788 20.91 -11.25 0.45
N ILE A 789 19.69 -10.77 0.29
CA ILE A 789 19.32 -9.38 0.50
C ILE A 789 18.56 -9.29 1.80
N VAL A 790 19.04 -8.40 2.69
CA VAL A 790 18.36 -8.04 3.94
C VAL A 790 18.07 -6.57 3.90
N ARG A 791 16.78 -6.18 3.87
CA ARG A 791 16.36 -4.79 3.90
C ARG A 791 15.77 -4.44 5.24
N CYS A 792 16.25 -3.31 5.78
CA CYS A 792 15.83 -2.78 7.06
C CYS A 792 15.45 -1.31 6.94
N TYR A 793 14.62 -0.82 7.83
CA TYR A 793 14.34 0.62 7.93
C TYR A 793 14.14 1.04 9.40
N GLU A 794 14.49 2.29 9.70
CA GLU A 794 14.26 2.88 11.01
C GLU A 794 12.84 3.45 11.09
N THR A 795 12.11 3.17 12.17
CA THR A 795 10.67 3.37 12.25
C THR A 795 10.22 4.48 13.20
N ALA A 796 11.10 4.96 14.09
CA ALA A 796 10.74 5.88 15.16
C ALA A 796 11.15 7.35 14.88
N GLY A 797 11.80 7.62 13.74
CA GLY A 797 12.35 8.94 13.42
C GLY A 797 13.53 9.33 14.29
N ARG A 798 14.34 8.36 14.75
CA ARG A 798 15.49 8.55 15.66
C ARG A 798 16.74 7.90 15.08
N THR A 799 17.92 8.49 15.36
CA THR A 799 19.17 7.79 15.05
C THR A 799 19.27 6.50 15.88
N ALA A 800 19.55 5.38 15.23
CA ALA A 800 19.71 4.08 15.87
C ALA A 800 21.03 3.42 15.48
N LYS A 801 21.80 2.94 16.47
CA LYS A 801 22.92 2.03 16.22
C LYS A 801 22.38 0.61 16.42
N ALA A 802 22.36 -0.17 15.35
CA ALA A 802 21.78 -1.52 15.34
C ALA A 802 22.83 -2.58 15.04
N THR A 803 22.67 -3.74 15.67
CA THR A 803 23.38 -4.96 15.35
C THR A 803 22.41 -5.98 14.77
N LEU A 804 22.71 -6.49 13.60
CA LEU A 804 22.00 -7.62 12.99
C LEU A 804 22.84 -8.88 13.19
N ASP A 805 22.30 -9.85 13.94
CA ASP A 805 22.85 -11.20 14.00
C ASP A 805 22.21 -12.01 12.87
N LEU A 806 23.01 -12.42 11.90
CA LEU A 806 22.61 -13.16 10.70
C LEU A 806 22.98 -14.64 10.84
N GLY A 807 22.46 -15.30 11.86
CA GLY A 807 22.72 -16.70 12.19
C GLY A 807 22.45 -17.69 11.03
N LEU A 808 21.55 -17.34 10.09
CA LEU A 808 21.26 -18.15 8.89
C LEU A 808 22.48 -18.34 7.97
N VAL A 809 23.49 -17.45 8.06
CA VAL A 809 24.77 -17.53 7.32
C VAL A 809 25.98 -17.39 8.26
N ASN A 810 25.76 -17.44 9.57
CA ASN A 810 26.78 -17.28 10.61
C ASN A 810 27.59 -15.99 10.48
N ARG A 811 26.89 -14.85 10.34
CA ARG A 811 27.48 -13.52 10.13
C ARG A 811 26.84 -12.51 11.09
N ARG A 812 27.53 -11.39 11.26
CA ARG A 812 27.04 -10.24 12.03
C ARG A 812 27.35 -8.94 11.27
N TRP A 813 26.42 -7.99 11.35
CA TRP A 813 26.58 -6.64 10.80
C TRP A 813 26.23 -5.62 11.86
N GLU A 814 26.99 -4.53 11.92
CA GLU A 814 26.73 -3.37 12.78
C GLU A 814 26.68 -2.12 11.93
N GLY A 815 25.71 -1.25 12.18
CA GLY A 815 25.58 0.01 11.46
C GLY A 815 24.71 1.02 12.19
N THR A 816 24.76 2.26 11.71
CA THR A 816 23.96 3.36 12.23
C THR A 816 22.89 3.73 11.19
N PHE A 817 21.66 3.83 11.63
CA PHE A 817 20.53 4.34 10.86
C PHE A 817 20.28 5.80 11.23
N ARG A 818 20.08 6.64 10.22
CA ARG A 818 19.48 7.97 10.39
C ARG A 818 17.97 7.83 10.62
N PRO A 819 17.29 8.89 11.10
CA PRO A 819 15.83 8.89 11.18
C PRO A 819 15.18 8.48 9.86
N LEU A 820 14.28 7.50 9.91
CA LEU A 820 13.52 6.93 8.78
C LEU A 820 14.38 6.41 7.62
N GLU A 821 15.63 6.04 7.87
CA GLU A 821 16.54 5.54 6.83
C GLU A 821 16.23 4.11 6.43
N ILE A 822 16.21 3.86 5.12
CA ILE A 822 16.13 2.53 4.51
C ILE A 822 17.55 2.07 4.19
N LYS A 823 17.94 0.87 4.64
CA LYS A 823 19.19 0.21 4.26
C LYS A 823 18.93 -1.15 3.65
N THR A 824 19.64 -1.43 2.56
CA THR A 824 19.64 -2.75 1.94
C THR A 824 21.04 -3.32 2.06
N LEU A 825 21.14 -4.50 2.68
CA LEU A 825 22.40 -5.23 2.85
C LEU A 825 22.45 -6.40 1.86
N ARG A 826 23.54 -6.49 1.12
CA ARG A 826 23.88 -7.66 0.34
C ARG A 826 24.84 -8.53 1.16
N VAL A 827 24.38 -9.72 1.52
CA VAL A 827 25.04 -10.63 2.43
C VAL A 827 25.52 -11.85 1.66
N PRO A 828 26.82 -12.00 1.40
CA PRO A 828 27.38 -13.18 0.76
C PRO A 828 27.12 -14.44 1.62
N ARG A 829 26.65 -15.52 1.01
CA ARG A 829 26.40 -16.80 1.70
C ARG A 829 27.69 -17.48 2.14
N THR A 830 28.77 -17.26 1.40
CA THR A 830 30.09 -17.86 1.67
C THR A 830 31.18 -16.80 1.42
N GLY A 831 32.00 -16.51 2.45
CA GLY A 831 33.08 -15.54 2.32
C GLY A 831 32.61 -14.09 1.99
N GLY A 832 33.54 -13.17 1.71
CA GLY A 832 33.27 -11.78 1.33
C GLY A 832 32.75 -10.89 2.47
N GLU A 833 32.59 -9.60 2.22
CA GLU A 833 32.05 -8.62 3.17
C GLU A 833 30.58 -8.37 2.94
N ILE A 834 29.85 -8.08 4.01
CA ILE A 834 28.47 -7.56 3.92
C ILE A 834 28.57 -6.13 3.41
N ARG A 835 27.82 -5.82 2.36
CA ARG A 835 27.85 -4.48 1.74
C ARG A 835 26.48 -3.84 1.81
N GLU A 836 26.44 -2.55 2.11
CA GLU A 836 25.25 -1.74 1.90
C GLU A 836 25.12 -1.45 0.39
N VAL A 837 23.92 -1.68 -0.14
CA VAL A 837 23.59 -1.50 -1.55
C VAL A 837 22.30 -0.68 -1.69
N ASN A 838 22.03 -0.17 -2.89
CA ASN A 838 20.77 0.53 -3.17
C ASN A 838 19.55 -0.43 -3.31
N LEU A 839 18.37 0.11 -3.61
CA LEU A 839 17.16 -0.71 -3.80
C LEU A 839 17.21 -1.59 -5.06
N LEU A 840 18.14 -1.31 -5.99
CA LEU A 840 18.40 -2.15 -7.17
C LEU A 840 19.36 -3.31 -6.88
N GLU A 841 19.84 -3.44 -5.62
CA GLU A 841 20.78 -4.46 -5.13
C GLU A 841 22.20 -4.31 -5.69
N GLN A 842 22.58 -3.07 -6.07
CA GLN A 842 23.86 -2.73 -6.72
C GLN A 842 24.79 -1.93 -5.80
#